data_36051cd2f482da8e5eaa31573e6e27cc
#
_entry.id   36051cd2f482da8e5eaa31573e6e27cc
#
_cell.length_a   1.000
_cell.length_b   1.000
_cell.length_c   1.000
_cell.angle_alpha   90.00
_cell.angle_beta   90.00
_cell.angle_gamma   90.00
#
_symmetry.space_group_name_H-M   'P 1'
#
loop_
_entity.id
_entity.type
_entity.pdbx_description
1 polymer ?
#
loop_
_entity_poly.entity_id
_entity_poly.type
_entity_poly.pdbx_seq_one_letter_code
_entity_poly.pdbx_strand_id
1 'polypeptide(L)'
;MMFEYPFMRWNYCPISISLVAALAINAMPSRAATFGTVVPIAGSASDIALDQSRGLLYIANFTANRIDVMSTADYSIRSSMNVAPQPAALAISFDSQFLLIAHYGNFTAPQTSQNLVTLINLNNNTRQTFATGDPPLGVAFTADGEALIVTTTGLVLFDPISGAMQVLATFANLGQSLPTALATFPSQVISAALSTSGDGSTVYGIANSASAQAFYRYRANGHQLYAIGIVAVPTPLPRVGVAADGSWCMIGQYRLDPSAIDLAQFPNSVTSTTIGGVAVDSKAGIIYAQILTASPQTTTSAIPSTTPAATATPATPPVLSILDADNLTVRDTLSLPENIVGRSVLTAAGDVLYAITESGVTVLPVGKLNQYHRLAASSSDVLALGSFCNRAVITQNLTIADPGGGHTDFQIASNATGVTISPPSGITPATVQVSVDPNAFQNQNGTVAVPLTITSSTAVNLPPAVRLLVNTRNPNQRGTLMDVPGNLVDILADAARSRFYILQQDRNQVLVFDGTTYQQITALRTSTTPTQMAMTFDQKYLLIGHDNSQVAYVYDLDSFQQQTSITFPPGHYPRSLAASGNALLALSRNVATGGPGMIDRVDFVSRTATALPSLGIFVNSVNPAGVLTPSPNGASILVAMPDGNVMLYDASADTFTISRKDLTSLQGPYAASSYNSYLIGNNWLNAALVPVGTLETASGTPSGFAFVDQAGFRTTAPASTSPGVIERVNQNTSVNPTTMAEAPLLPTTTMPFVRTLAPLANQSAVISLTVSGFTVLPWNYDAAVAPPQIASVVNAADGTKPVAPGGLISVYGQQMSPVNIATQEVPLPTALGESCLTVNGIAVPMLFVSSQQINGQLPTNVNGNATMTLRTPGGISDNFYFSILSAAPSIFRTGTAGPETGLATVFRDDNGELITPTNPIHPNDIITIYATGMGATSPPVDSGMPAPANPLPNTVIAPDVTLGGVPLNILYAGLVPGEVGVYQVNASVPSGVPEGMDIPLVVAQAGSSTALSVRVVK
;
A
#
# COMPACT_ATOMS: atom_id res chain seq x y z
N MET A 1 28.89 47.50 49.00
CA MET A 1 28.01 48.63 48.95
C MET A 1 26.66 48.09 48.65
N MET A 2 25.87 47.66 49.60
CA MET A 2 24.95 48.49 50.46
C MET A 2 24.06 49.45 49.67
N PHE A 3 22.81 49.16 49.74
CA PHE A 3 21.59 49.82 50.13
C PHE A 3 20.42 49.31 49.27
N GLU A 4 19.45 48.71 49.85
CA GLU A 4 18.35 48.90 50.81
C GLU A 4 17.01 49.15 50.13
N TYR A 5 16.00 48.33 50.54
CA TYR A 5 14.56 48.40 50.32
C TYR A 5 13.87 49.68 50.77
N PRO A 6 12.62 50.00 50.37
CA PRO A 6 11.56 49.80 51.33
C PRO A 6 10.24 49.19 50.84
N PHE A 7 9.58 48.52 51.77
CA PHE A 7 8.22 48.10 51.93
C PHE A 7 7.12 49.11 51.57
N MET A 8 5.99 48.67 51.02
CA MET A 8 4.66 49.21 51.43
C MET A 8 3.53 48.17 51.28
N ARG A 9 2.59 48.28 52.21
CA ARG A 9 1.59 47.38 52.76
C ARG A 9 0.30 47.28 51.88
N TRP A 10 -0.27 46.10 51.77
CA TRP A 10 -1.58 45.52 52.01
C TRP A 10 -2.86 46.38 51.77
N ASN A 11 -3.76 45.83 50.97
CA ASN A 11 -5.19 45.79 51.29
C ASN A 11 -5.84 44.52 50.72
N TYR A 12 -6.53 43.77 51.58
CA TYR A 12 -7.26 42.54 51.35
C TYR A 12 -8.60 42.83 50.62
N CYS A 13 -8.94 41.96 49.63
CA CYS A 13 -10.29 41.66 49.24
C CYS A 13 -10.42 40.15 49.00
N PRO A 14 -11.41 39.46 49.57
CA PRO A 14 -11.50 38.01 49.46
C PRO A 14 -12.17 37.62 48.16
N ILE A 15 -11.41 36.92 47.28
CA ILE A 15 -11.98 36.23 46.13
C ILE A 15 -12.06 34.75 46.51
N SER A 16 -13.27 34.23 46.50
CA SER A 16 -13.62 32.84 46.70
C SER A 16 -12.91 31.95 45.66
N ILE A 17 -11.94 31.14 46.09
CA ILE A 17 -11.30 30.15 45.27
C ILE A 17 -12.19 28.90 45.31
N SER A 18 -12.93 28.66 44.22
CA SER A 18 -13.52 27.37 43.94
C SER A 18 -12.41 26.41 43.55
N LEU A 19 -12.12 25.46 44.42
CA LEU A 19 -11.17 24.38 44.20
C LEU A 19 -11.81 23.38 43.19
N VAL A 20 -11.56 23.52 41.91
CA VAL A 20 -11.81 22.45 40.94
C VAL A 20 -10.65 21.47 41.05
N ALA A 21 -10.85 20.41 41.80
CA ALA A 21 -9.96 19.25 41.81
C ALA A 21 -10.04 18.60 40.39
N ALA A 22 -9.10 18.94 39.53
CA ALA A 22 -8.84 18.17 38.32
C ALA A 22 -8.27 16.80 38.77
N LEU A 23 -9.11 15.78 38.77
CA LEU A 23 -8.64 14.39 38.77
C LEU A 23 -7.83 14.22 37.48
N ALA A 24 -6.52 14.32 37.57
CA ALA A 24 -5.62 13.75 36.59
C ALA A 24 -5.79 12.22 36.70
N ILE A 25 -6.71 11.66 35.94
CA ILE A 25 -6.69 10.23 35.66
C ILE A 25 -5.41 10.04 34.85
N ASN A 26 -4.37 9.55 35.52
CA ASN A 26 -3.25 8.93 34.83
C ASN A 26 -3.84 7.76 34.06
N ALA A 27 -4.16 7.98 32.79
CA ALA A 27 -4.42 6.91 31.86
C ALA A 27 -3.13 6.08 31.82
N MET A 28 -3.10 4.98 32.56
CA MET A 28 -2.13 3.93 32.28
C MET A 28 -2.25 3.65 30.78
N PRO A 29 -1.16 3.54 30.02
CA PRO A 29 -1.25 3.15 28.63
C PRO A 29 -1.99 1.81 28.62
N SER A 30 -3.20 1.79 28.08
CA SER A 30 -3.97 0.58 27.92
C SER A 30 -3.11 -0.34 27.05
N ARG A 31 -2.71 -1.47 27.60
CA ARG A 31 -1.97 -2.48 26.84
C ARG A 31 -2.91 -2.89 25.71
N ALA A 32 -2.48 -2.74 24.46
CA ALA A 32 -3.24 -3.21 23.31
C ALA A 32 -3.64 -4.67 23.53
N ALA A 33 -4.83 -5.05 23.08
CA ALA A 33 -5.28 -6.43 23.15
C ALA A 33 -4.30 -7.32 22.36
N THR A 34 -4.11 -8.55 22.84
CA THR A 34 -3.21 -9.51 22.20
C THR A 34 -4.01 -10.70 21.66
N PHE A 35 -3.55 -11.22 20.53
CA PHE A 35 -4.14 -12.38 19.89
C PHE A 35 -3.56 -13.67 20.47
N GLY A 36 -4.41 -14.56 20.95
CA GLY A 36 -4.03 -15.85 21.50
C GLY A 36 -3.90 -15.89 23.01
N THR A 37 -3.62 -17.08 23.53
CA THR A 37 -3.49 -17.38 24.94
C THR A 37 -2.22 -18.14 25.21
N VAL A 38 -1.46 -17.73 26.22
CA VAL A 38 -0.25 -18.43 26.66
C VAL A 38 -0.64 -19.47 27.72
N VAL A 39 -0.21 -20.70 27.49
CA VAL A 39 -0.26 -21.80 28.45
C VAL A 39 1.14 -21.92 29.09
N PRO A 40 1.32 -21.49 30.32
CA PRO A 40 2.64 -21.52 30.96
C PRO A 40 3.10 -22.94 31.24
N ILE A 41 4.38 -23.21 31.03
CA ILE A 41 5.02 -24.51 31.30
C ILE A 41 6.03 -24.34 32.44
N ALA A 42 5.91 -25.18 33.47
CA ALA A 42 6.91 -25.22 34.54
C ALA A 42 8.20 -25.88 34.06
N GLY A 43 9.12 -25.07 33.50
CA GLY A 43 10.38 -25.49 32.88
C GLY A 43 10.57 -24.80 31.53
N SER A 44 11.36 -25.39 30.66
CA SER A 44 11.66 -24.84 29.32
C SER A 44 11.10 -25.76 28.22
N ALA A 45 10.11 -25.28 27.45
CA ALA A 45 9.63 -25.97 26.26
C ALA A 45 10.70 -25.89 25.17
N SER A 46 11.17 -27.04 24.65
CA SER A 46 12.16 -27.10 23.58
C SER A 46 11.57 -27.45 22.21
N ASP A 47 10.54 -28.32 22.19
CA ASP A 47 9.84 -28.72 20.96
C ASP A 47 8.40 -29.13 21.24
N ILE A 48 7.56 -29.12 20.20
CA ILE A 48 6.16 -29.55 20.28
C ILE A 48 5.78 -30.48 19.13
N ALA A 49 4.88 -31.43 19.39
CA ALA A 49 4.30 -32.30 18.38
C ALA A 49 2.79 -32.44 18.61
N LEU A 50 1.99 -32.23 17.56
CA LEU A 50 0.54 -32.25 17.61
C LEU A 50 -0.02 -33.61 17.18
N ASP A 51 -0.75 -34.25 18.05
CA ASP A 51 -1.57 -35.44 17.77
C ASP A 51 -3.03 -35.03 17.57
N GLN A 52 -3.40 -34.78 16.33
CA GLN A 52 -4.76 -34.38 16.01
C GLN A 52 -5.77 -35.50 16.25
N SER A 53 -5.35 -36.76 16.09
CA SER A 53 -6.23 -37.91 16.25
C SER A 53 -6.70 -38.07 17.69
N ARG A 54 -5.85 -37.77 18.65
CA ARG A 54 -6.16 -37.83 20.09
C ARG A 54 -6.53 -36.48 20.71
N GLY A 55 -6.40 -35.40 19.95
CA GLY A 55 -6.62 -34.02 20.47
C GLY A 55 -5.58 -33.64 21.54
N LEU A 56 -4.32 -34.00 21.34
CA LEU A 56 -3.22 -33.78 22.29
C LEU A 56 -2.05 -33.06 21.65
N LEU A 57 -1.42 -32.18 22.42
CA LEU A 57 -0.12 -31.61 22.09
C LEU A 57 0.95 -32.14 23.05
N TYR A 58 1.98 -32.76 22.55
CA TYR A 58 3.12 -33.20 23.31
C TYR A 58 4.18 -32.09 23.33
N ILE A 59 4.67 -31.75 24.53
CA ILE A 59 5.60 -30.64 24.76
C ILE A 59 6.86 -31.22 25.41
N ALA A 60 8.00 -31.13 24.75
CA ALA A 60 9.28 -31.47 25.34
C ALA A 60 9.69 -30.43 26.37
N ASN A 61 9.67 -30.80 27.63
CA ASN A 61 10.13 -29.96 28.72
C ASN A 61 11.59 -30.31 29.03
N PHE A 62 12.48 -29.50 28.44
CA PHE A 62 13.92 -29.75 28.44
C PHE A 62 14.53 -29.77 29.86
N THR A 63 14.16 -28.80 30.68
CA THR A 63 14.73 -28.68 32.03
C THR A 63 14.12 -29.65 33.05
N ALA A 64 12.85 -30.06 32.79
CA ALA A 64 12.14 -30.97 33.67
C ALA A 64 12.31 -32.46 33.29
N ASN A 65 13.01 -32.78 32.19
CA ASN A 65 13.25 -34.13 31.68
C ASN A 65 11.98 -34.96 31.48
N ARG A 66 10.94 -34.33 30.90
CA ARG A 66 9.64 -34.95 30.70
C ARG A 66 8.95 -34.42 29.44
N ILE A 67 7.95 -35.15 29.01
CA ILE A 67 7.00 -34.70 28.00
C ILE A 67 5.72 -34.29 28.71
N ASP A 68 5.36 -33.03 28.66
CA ASP A 68 4.06 -32.55 29.13
C ASP A 68 3.00 -32.77 28.06
N VAL A 69 1.81 -33.24 28.44
CA VAL A 69 0.73 -33.58 27.53
C VAL A 69 -0.41 -32.60 27.73
N MET A 70 -0.60 -31.72 26.75
CA MET A 70 -1.64 -30.71 26.75
C MET A 70 -2.86 -31.15 25.92
N SER A 71 -4.05 -30.97 26.44
CA SER A 71 -5.29 -31.15 25.68
C SER A 71 -5.51 -29.99 24.73
N THR A 72 -5.88 -30.27 23.47
CA THR A 72 -6.21 -29.22 22.48
C THR A 72 -7.62 -28.66 22.66
N ALA A 73 -8.47 -29.33 23.47
CA ALA A 73 -9.86 -28.90 23.68
C ALA A 73 -10.00 -27.78 24.72
N ASP A 74 -9.21 -27.86 25.81
CA ASP A 74 -9.30 -26.96 26.94
C ASP A 74 -7.92 -26.37 27.35
N TYR A 75 -6.86 -26.71 26.62
CA TYR A 75 -5.49 -26.24 26.79
C TYR A 75 -4.87 -26.59 28.16
N SER A 76 -5.45 -27.54 28.89
CA SER A 76 -4.92 -27.99 30.17
C SER A 76 -3.79 -29.01 30.01
N ILE A 77 -2.76 -28.94 30.85
CA ILE A 77 -1.76 -30.01 30.98
C ILE A 77 -2.38 -31.16 31.74
N ARG A 78 -2.68 -32.28 31.04
CA ARG A 78 -3.39 -33.42 31.60
C ARG A 78 -2.48 -34.39 32.30
N SER A 79 -1.28 -34.58 31.83
CA SER A 79 -0.30 -35.53 32.34
C SER A 79 1.11 -35.14 31.92
N SER A 80 2.08 -35.79 32.51
CA SER A 80 3.47 -35.67 32.13
C SER A 80 4.11 -37.08 32.09
N MET A 81 4.97 -37.34 31.11
CA MET A 81 5.71 -38.57 30.95
C MET A 81 7.19 -38.31 31.16
N ASN A 82 7.78 -38.89 32.20
CA ASN A 82 9.20 -38.79 32.43
C ASN A 82 9.96 -39.54 31.31
N VAL A 83 11.01 -38.92 30.78
CA VAL A 83 11.87 -39.47 29.72
C VAL A 83 13.33 -39.29 30.10
N ALA A 84 14.24 -39.76 29.26
CA ALA A 84 15.67 -39.52 29.42
C ALA A 84 15.95 -37.99 29.49
N PRO A 85 17.05 -37.57 30.12
CA PRO A 85 17.37 -36.16 30.29
C PRO A 85 17.44 -35.36 28.97
N GLN A 86 17.08 -34.13 29.05
CA GLN A 86 17.19 -33.11 27.98
C GLN A 86 16.45 -33.52 26.70
N PRO A 87 15.12 -33.74 26.73
CA PRO A 87 14.32 -33.90 25.53
C PRO A 87 14.38 -32.62 24.72
N ALA A 88 14.97 -32.67 23.52
CA ALA A 88 15.28 -31.47 22.73
C ALA A 88 14.42 -31.33 21.48
N ALA A 89 14.05 -32.45 20.82
CA ALA A 89 13.21 -32.45 19.64
C ALA A 89 12.18 -33.59 19.68
N LEU A 90 11.02 -33.36 19.08
CA LEU A 90 9.88 -34.28 19.03
C LEU A 90 9.42 -34.50 17.59
N ALA A 91 9.03 -35.75 17.29
CA ALA A 91 8.23 -36.04 16.10
C ALA A 91 7.19 -37.11 16.41
N ILE A 92 5.99 -36.96 15.83
CA ILE A 92 4.93 -37.97 15.87
C ILE A 92 4.82 -38.62 14.51
N SER A 93 4.62 -39.96 14.48
CA SER A 93 4.38 -40.69 13.23
C SER A 93 3.04 -40.29 12.59
N PHE A 94 2.93 -40.40 11.26
CA PHE A 94 1.74 -40.01 10.52
C PHE A 94 0.49 -40.80 10.89
N ASP A 95 0.69 -42.06 11.34
CA ASP A 95 -0.36 -42.92 11.88
C ASP A 95 -0.67 -42.65 13.36
N SER A 96 0.01 -41.70 13.96
CA SER A 96 -0.08 -41.32 15.37
C SER A 96 0.25 -42.44 16.36
N GLN A 97 0.96 -43.54 15.94
CA GLN A 97 1.34 -44.64 16.83
C GLN A 97 2.56 -44.35 17.68
N PHE A 98 3.50 -43.58 17.13
CA PHE A 98 4.79 -43.38 17.76
C PHE A 98 5.11 -41.91 18.00
N LEU A 99 5.69 -41.65 19.18
CA LEU A 99 6.33 -40.39 19.50
C LEU A 99 7.83 -40.66 19.66
N LEU A 100 8.64 -40.01 18.79
CA LEU A 100 10.08 -40.09 18.81
C LEU A 100 10.65 -38.83 19.46
N ILE A 101 11.57 -39.00 20.42
CA ILE A 101 12.15 -37.93 21.22
C ILE A 101 13.67 -37.98 21.06
N ALA A 102 14.28 -36.89 20.60
CA ALA A 102 15.74 -36.76 20.60
C ALA A 102 16.21 -36.16 21.92
N HIS A 103 17.25 -36.75 22.51
CA HIS A 103 17.88 -36.28 23.73
C HIS A 103 19.25 -35.73 23.41
N TYR A 104 19.45 -34.44 23.68
CA TYR A 104 20.68 -33.78 23.39
C TYR A 104 21.14 -32.92 24.56
N GLY A 105 22.31 -33.26 25.12
CA GLY A 105 22.98 -32.43 26.09
C GLY A 105 23.56 -31.18 25.45
N ASN A 106 23.71 -30.11 26.23
CA ASN A 106 24.26 -28.84 25.74
C ASN A 106 25.58 -29.10 25.00
N PHE A 107 25.71 -28.69 23.75
CA PHE A 107 26.88 -28.84 22.90
C PHE A 107 28.18 -28.32 23.53
N THR A 108 28.13 -27.34 24.40
CA THR A 108 29.29 -26.76 25.08
C THR A 108 29.66 -27.47 26.38
N ALA A 109 28.84 -28.39 26.89
CA ALA A 109 29.12 -29.17 28.06
C ALA A 109 29.94 -30.41 27.67
N PRO A 110 30.79 -30.95 28.58
CA PRO A 110 31.42 -32.25 28.34
C PRO A 110 30.30 -33.25 28.06
N GLN A 111 30.37 -33.94 26.91
CA GLN A 111 29.34 -34.82 26.43
C GLN A 111 29.06 -35.90 27.45
N THR A 112 27.93 -35.81 28.12
CA THR A 112 27.44 -36.92 28.93
C THR A 112 26.92 -38.00 27.97
N SER A 113 27.07 -39.22 28.28
CA SER A 113 26.85 -40.44 27.50
C SER A 113 25.40 -40.70 27.00
N GLN A 114 24.66 -39.65 26.67
CA GLN A 114 23.24 -39.75 26.35
C GLN A 114 22.90 -39.32 24.91
N ASN A 115 23.68 -39.79 23.94
CA ASN A 115 23.35 -39.72 22.53
C ASN A 115 22.28 -40.77 22.23
N LEU A 116 21.02 -40.47 22.47
CA LEU A 116 19.94 -41.44 22.33
C LEU A 116 18.64 -40.79 21.87
N VAL A 117 17.79 -41.63 21.30
CA VAL A 117 16.39 -41.31 21.07
C VAL A 117 15.49 -42.21 21.92
N THR A 118 14.37 -41.67 22.39
CA THR A 118 13.32 -42.43 23.07
C THR A 118 12.14 -42.58 22.12
N LEU A 119 11.71 -43.81 21.88
CA LEU A 119 10.47 -44.10 21.16
C LEU A 119 9.38 -44.45 22.15
N ILE A 120 8.24 -43.76 22.10
CA ILE A 120 7.06 -44.08 22.90
C ILE A 120 5.98 -44.55 21.95
N ASN A 121 5.45 -45.76 22.20
CA ASN A 121 4.23 -46.22 21.53
C ASN A 121 3.02 -45.60 22.26
N LEU A 122 2.31 -44.72 21.57
CA LEU A 122 1.21 -43.95 22.14
C LEU A 122 -0.10 -44.73 22.36
N ASN A 123 -0.19 -45.98 21.82
CA ASN A 123 -1.35 -46.84 22.01
C ASN A 123 -1.28 -47.61 23.33
N ASN A 124 -0.08 -48.03 23.74
CA ASN A 124 0.14 -48.86 24.93
C ASN A 124 1.13 -48.25 25.93
N ASN A 125 1.60 -47.05 25.64
CA ASN A 125 2.56 -46.30 26.48
C ASN A 125 3.88 -47.03 26.76
N THR A 126 4.27 -47.98 25.92
CA THR A 126 5.60 -48.65 26.03
C THR A 126 6.70 -47.71 25.53
N ARG A 127 7.87 -47.80 26.17
CA ARG A 127 9.04 -46.94 25.91
C ARG A 127 10.24 -47.75 25.61
N GLN A 128 11.00 -47.33 24.59
CA GLN A 128 12.28 -47.95 24.22
C GLN A 128 13.28 -46.82 23.94
N THR A 129 14.54 -47.04 24.28
CA THR A 129 15.64 -46.11 24.02
C THR A 129 16.66 -46.75 23.09
N PHE A 130 17.13 -45.95 22.12
CA PHE A 130 18.09 -46.37 21.13
C PHE A 130 19.28 -45.42 21.11
N ALA A 131 20.50 -45.95 21.13
CA ALA A 131 21.71 -45.15 21.03
C ALA A 131 21.94 -44.69 19.58
N THR A 132 22.21 -43.42 19.40
CA THR A 132 22.42 -42.79 18.07
C THR A 132 23.93 -42.71 17.70
N GLY A 133 24.81 -43.03 18.61
CA GLY A 133 26.27 -42.85 18.43
C GLY A 133 26.66 -41.37 18.62
N ASP A 134 26.13 -40.50 17.83
CA ASP A 134 26.35 -39.06 17.90
C ASP A 134 25.12 -38.31 18.44
N PRO A 135 25.28 -37.08 19.00
CA PRO A 135 24.16 -36.30 19.51
C PRO A 135 23.07 -36.08 18.49
N PRO A 136 21.80 -36.46 18.76
CA PRO A 136 20.66 -36.22 17.87
C PRO A 136 20.14 -34.77 18.04
N LEU A 137 20.16 -33.99 16.97
CA LEU A 137 19.79 -32.56 16.95
C LEU A 137 18.36 -32.33 16.55
N GLY A 138 17.74 -33.25 15.83
CA GLY A 138 16.37 -33.13 15.33
C GLY A 138 15.84 -34.45 14.79
N VAL A 139 14.52 -34.59 14.80
CA VAL A 139 13.79 -35.76 14.33
C VAL A 139 12.57 -35.37 13.52
N ALA A 140 12.22 -36.16 12.48
CA ALA A 140 11.01 -36.00 11.71
C ALA A 140 10.55 -37.33 11.13
N PHE A 141 9.25 -37.67 11.24
CA PHE A 141 8.69 -38.83 10.56
C PHE A 141 8.30 -38.48 9.11
N THR A 142 8.33 -39.51 8.28
CA THR A 142 7.78 -39.51 6.92
C THR A 142 6.57 -40.45 6.82
N ALA A 143 5.81 -40.33 5.72
CA ALA A 143 4.56 -41.08 5.55
C ALA A 143 4.75 -42.58 5.38
N ASP A 144 5.96 -43.07 5.08
CA ASP A 144 6.32 -44.46 5.02
C ASP A 144 6.52 -45.14 6.40
N GLY A 145 6.42 -44.32 7.45
CA GLY A 145 6.56 -44.75 8.85
C GLY A 145 7.97 -44.68 9.41
N GLU A 146 8.97 -44.36 8.59
CA GLU A 146 10.35 -44.20 9.03
C GLU A 146 10.59 -42.76 9.57
N ALA A 147 11.62 -42.57 10.37
CA ALA A 147 12.02 -41.29 10.90
C ALA A 147 13.42 -40.87 10.45
N LEU A 148 13.58 -39.67 10.00
CA LEU A 148 14.86 -39.03 9.75
C LEU A 148 15.38 -38.43 11.07
N ILE A 149 16.57 -38.84 11.49
CA ILE A 149 17.28 -38.27 12.64
C ILE A 149 18.50 -37.53 12.11
N VAL A 150 18.65 -36.29 12.52
CA VAL A 150 19.82 -35.47 12.23
C VAL A 150 20.72 -35.50 13.45
N THR A 151 21.94 -35.92 13.26
CA THR A 151 22.98 -35.91 14.30
C THR A 151 24.03 -34.82 14.02
N THR A 152 24.96 -34.63 14.91
CA THR A 152 26.08 -33.68 14.72
C THR A 152 27.00 -34.07 13.55
N THR A 153 26.99 -35.33 13.08
CA THR A 153 27.87 -35.81 12.01
C THR A 153 27.14 -36.18 10.72
N GLY A 154 25.80 -36.37 10.75
CA GLY A 154 25.08 -36.84 9.58
C GLY A 154 23.61 -37.07 9.78
N LEU A 155 23.01 -37.72 8.81
CA LEU A 155 21.61 -38.06 8.70
C LEU A 155 21.43 -39.56 8.85
N VAL A 156 20.53 -39.98 9.73
CA VAL A 156 20.25 -41.38 10.06
C VAL A 156 18.76 -41.65 9.82
N LEU A 157 18.46 -42.75 9.15
CA LEU A 157 17.10 -43.26 9.00
C LEU A 157 16.83 -44.27 10.11
N PHE A 158 15.69 -44.16 10.76
CA PHE A 158 15.26 -44.98 11.89
C PHE A 158 13.93 -45.64 11.60
N ASP A 159 13.90 -46.96 11.69
CA ASP A 159 12.67 -47.76 11.63
C ASP A 159 12.13 -47.99 13.05
N PRO A 160 10.97 -47.40 13.41
CA PRO A 160 10.43 -47.54 14.76
C PRO A 160 9.91 -48.96 15.10
N ILE A 161 9.68 -49.82 14.09
CA ILE A 161 9.16 -51.15 14.28
C ILE A 161 10.30 -52.13 14.65
N SER A 162 11.37 -52.11 13.87
CA SER A 162 12.54 -52.97 14.12
C SER A 162 13.56 -52.35 15.07
N GLY A 163 13.53 -51.04 15.26
CA GLY A 163 14.54 -50.25 15.97
C GLY A 163 15.86 -50.12 15.20
N ALA A 164 15.86 -50.45 13.92
CA ALA A 164 17.06 -50.38 13.08
C ALA A 164 17.41 -48.92 12.76
N MET A 165 18.71 -48.64 12.80
CA MET A 165 19.25 -47.32 12.39
C MET A 165 20.20 -47.49 11.21
N GLN A 166 19.98 -46.77 10.15
CA GLN A 166 20.85 -46.76 8.97
C GLN A 166 21.40 -45.34 8.75
N VAL A 167 22.72 -45.20 8.69
CA VAL A 167 23.34 -43.94 8.30
C VAL A 167 23.06 -43.71 6.83
N LEU A 168 22.27 -42.69 6.56
CA LEU A 168 21.89 -42.27 5.19
C LEU A 168 23.04 -41.51 4.53
N ALA A 169 23.64 -40.57 5.24
CA ALA A 169 24.81 -39.81 4.79
C ALA A 169 25.51 -39.12 5.95
N THR A 170 26.83 -38.92 5.84
CA THR A 170 27.58 -38.04 6.74
C THR A 170 27.74 -36.65 6.09
N PHE A 171 27.76 -35.58 6.89
CA PHE A 171 28.00 -34.24 6.36
C PHE A 171 29.35 -34.12 5.69
N ALA A 172 30.39 -34.81 6.20
CA ALA A 172 31.71 -34.86 5.58
C ALA A 172 31.69 -35.48 4.17
N ASN A 173 30.97 -36.54 3.96
CA ASN A 173 30.84 -37.20 2.64
C ASN A 173 29.99 -36.35 1.68
N LEU A 174 28.92 -35.72 2.15
CA LEU A 174 28.08 -34.84 1.35
C LEU A 174 28.88 -33.62 0.85
N GLY A 175 29.73 -33.03 1.70
CA GLY A 175 30.59 -31.89 1.33
C GLY A 175 31.62 -32.23 0.24
N GLN A 176 32.07 -33.47 0.17
CA GLN A 176 33.04 -33.93 -0.86
C GLN A 176 32.41 -34.14 -2.24
N SER A 177 31.11 -34.36 -2.31
CA SER A 177 30.38 -34.60 -3.57
C SER A 177 29.91 -33.32 -4.29
N LEU A 178 30.08 -32.16 -3.66
CA LEU A 178 29.61 -30.88 -4.18
C LEU A 178 30.68 -30.20 -5.06
N PRO A 179 30.27 -29.47 -6.12
CA PRO A 179 31.19 -28.62 -6.89
C PRO A 179 31.85 -27.56 -5.99
N THR A 180 33.17 -27.37 -6.20
CA THR A 180 34.00 -26.43 -5.41
C THR A 180 33.61 -24.97 -5.47
N ALA A 181 32.62 -24.60 -6.29
CA ALA A 181 32.13 -23.22 -6.48
C ALA A 181 30.97 -22.85 -5.54
N LEU A 182 30.42 -23.77 -4.76
CA LEU A 182 29.32 -23.53 -3.84
C LEU A 182 29.83 -23.13 -2.44
N ALA A 183 28.93 -22.53 -1.64
CA ALA A 183 29.26 -22.14 -0.27
C ALA A 183 29.84 -23.31 0.54
N THR A 184 30.70 -23.00 1.52
CA THR A 184 31.34 -23.98 2.37
C THR A 184 30.31 -24.89 3.02
N PHE A 185 30.44 -26.20 2.79
CA PHE A 185 29.56 -27.21 3.40
C PHE A 185 30.16 -27.68 4.74
N PRO A 186 29.36 -27.73 5.82
CA PRO A 186 29.88 -28.12 7.12
C PRO A 186 30.21 -29.63 7.15
N SER A 187 31.31 -30.02 7.78
CA SER A 187 31.64 -31.44 8.04
C SER A 187 31.01 -31.95 9.34
N GLN A 188 30.74 -31.05 10.28
CA GLN A 188 30.00 -31.28 11.52
C GLN A 188 29.08 -30.09 11.79
N VAL A 189 27.96 -30.38 12.45
CA VAL A 189 26.96 -29.37 12.78
C VAL A 189 26.67 -29.33 14.28
N ILE A 190 26.22 -28.22 14.77
CA ILE A 190 25.96 -27.97 16.19
C ILE A 190 24.48 -27.80 16.48
N SER A 191 23.68 -27.51 15.45
CA SER A 191 22.24 -27.34 15.57
C SER A 191 21.55 -27.71 14.26
N ALA A 192 20.31 -28.14 14.35
CA ALA A 192 19.48 -28.45 13.19
C ALA A 192 18.02 -28.10 13.45
N ALA A 193 17.32 -27.75 12.38
CA ALA A 193 15.86 -27.61 12.35
C ALA A 193 15.34 -28.36 11.14
N LEU A 194 14.23 -29.07 11.29
CA LEU A 194 13.62 -29.83 10.20
C LEU A 194 12.11 -29.89 10.37
N SER A 195 11.41 -30.06 9.25
CA SER A 195 9.96 -30.23 9.22
C SER A 195 9.57 -31.07 8.02
N THR A 196 8.52 -31.86 8.18
CA THR A 196 7.94 -32.67 7.12
C THR A 196 6.82 -31.96 6.41
N SER A 197 6.66 -32.19 5.10
CA SER A 197 5.49 -31.73 4.32
C SER A 197 4.18 -32.33 4.87
N GLY A 198 3.06 -31.68 4.61
CA GLY A 198 1.77 -32.13 5.11
C GLY A 198 1.34 -33.52 4.58
N ASP A 199 1.83 -33.91 3.40
CA ASP A 199 1.61 -35.23 2.82
C ASP A 199 2.62 -36.29 3.32
N GLY A 200 3.60 -35.90 4.12
CA GLY A 200 4.63 -36.78 4.68
C GLY A 200 5.70 -37.24 3.68
N SER A 201 5.63 -36.76 2.43
CA SER A 201 6.52 -37.25 1.38
C SER A 201 7.94 -36.70 1.45
N THR A 202 8.10 -35.51 2.05
CA THR A 202 9.35 -34.77 1.96
C THR A 202 9.67 -34.08 3.30
N VAL A 203 10.93 -34.25 3.75
CA VAL A 203 11.49 -33.51 4.90
C VAL A 203 12.45 -32.45 4.39
N TYR A 204 12.26 -31.23 4.83
CA TYR A 204 13.23 -30.16 4.64
C TYR A 204 13.92 -29.82 5.94
N GLY A 205 15.17 -29.46 5.86
CA GLY A 205 15.92 -29.06 7.04
C GLY A 205 17.15 -28.23 6.73
N ILE A 206 17.63 -27.61 7.80
CA ILE A 206 18.88 -26.88 7.83
C ILE A 206 19.70 -27.33 9.02
N ALA A 207 20.99 -27.49 8.80
CA ALA A 207 21.95 -27.81 9.84
C ALA A 207 23.10 -26.80 9.85
N ASN A 208 23.43 -26.28 11.02
CA ASN A 208 24.39 -25.21 11.21
C ASN A 208 25.65 -25.70 11.92
N SER A 209 26.81 -25.27 11.40
CA SER A 209 28.07 -25.24 12.13
C SER A 209 28.36 -23.81 12.61
N ALA A 210 29.53 -23.59 13.21
CA ALA A 210 29.98 -22.25 13.60
C ALA A 210 30.21 -21.30 12.41
N SER A 211 30.46 -21.82 11.20
CA SER A 211 30.90 -21.04 10.04
C SER A 211 30.19 -21.39 8.74
N ALA A 212 29.37 -22.45 8.70
CA ALA A 212 28.73 -22.94 7.50
C ALA A 212 27.36 -23.54 7.80
N GLN A 213 26.49 -23.55 6.80
CA GLN A 213 25.15 -24.13 6.89
C GLN A 213 24.90 -25.09 5.74
N ALA A 214 24.21 -26.18 6.03
CA ALA A 214 23.73 -27.15 5.06
C ALA A 214 22.21 -27.14 4.99
N PHE A 215 21.66 -26.83 3.84
CA PHE A 215 20.29 -27.14 3.49
C PHE A 215 20.22 -28.59 3.03
N TYR A 216 19.20 -29.32 3.45
CA TYR A 216 18.92 -30.66 2.95
C TYR A 216 17.43 -30.89 2.76
N ARG A 217 17.15 -31.74 1.75
CA ARG A 217 15.81 -32.25 1.44
C ARG A 217 15.91 -33.77 1.35
N TYR A 218 15.09 -34.46 2.12
CA TYR A 218 14.93 -35.90 2.05
C TYR A 218 13.53 -36.24 1.52
N ARG A 219 13.46 -37.11 0.52
CA ARG A 219 12.20 -37.69 0.01
C ARG A 219 12.10 -39.14 0.43
N ALA A 220 10.97 -39.49 1.08
CA ALA A 220 10.69 -40.84 1.54
C ALA A 220 10.67 -41.83 0.38
N ASN A 221 10.00 -41.53 -0.72
CA ASN A 221 10.00 -42.39 -1.90
C ASN A 221 11.40 -42.50 -2.52
N GLY A 222 11.97 -43.67 -2.37
CA GLY A 222 13.31 -43.97 -2.88
C GLY A 222 14.46 -43.42 -2.05
N HIS A 223 14.22 -42.97 -0.81
CA HIS A 223 15.23 -42.47 0.16
C HIS A 223 16.20 -41.45 -0.45
N GLN A 224 15.65 -40.55 -1.26
CA GLN A 224 16.45 -39.56 -2.00
C GLN A 224 16.85 -38.38 -1.12
N LEU A 225 18.15 -38.20 -0.96
CA LEU A 225 18.73 -37.07 -0.24
C LEU A 225 19.35 -36.08 -1.23
N TYR A 226 18.97 -34.81 -1.09
CA TYR A 226 19.63 -33.68 -1.71
C TYR A 226 20.19 -32.79 -0.60
N ALA A 227 21.43 -32.36 -0.72
CA ALA A 227 22.03 -31.42 0.23
C ALA A 227 22.94 -30.42 -0.49
N ILE A 228 22.96 -29.20 -0.02
CA ILE A 228 23.77 -28.11 -0.57
C ILE A 228 24.20 -27.15 0.57
N GLY A 229 25.41 -26.63 0.48
CA GLY A 229 25.83 -25.49 1.30
C GLY A 229 25.07 -24.23 0.90
N ILE A 230 24.48 -23.53 1.85
CA ILE A 230 23.81 -22.25 1.63
C ILE A 230 24.54 -21.14 2.35
N VAL A 231 24.28 -19.92 1.92
CA VAL A 231 24.78 -18.72 2.58
C VAL A 231 24.18 -18.61 3.97
N ALA A 232 25.02 -18.19 4.92
CA ALA A 232 24.68 -18.14 6.34
C ALA A 232 23.36 -17.40 6.59
N VAL A 233 22.40 -18.14 7.12
CA VAL A 233 21.16 -17.58 7.68
C VAL A 233 21.47 -17.08 9.10
N PRO A 234 21.04 -15.89 9.51
CA PRO A 234 21.35 -15.38 10.84
C PRO A 234 20.93 -16.33 11.96
N THR A 235 21.78 -16.50 12.96
CA THR A 235 21.47 -17.22 14.23
C THR A 235 20.60 -16.34 15.12
N PRO A 236 19.69 -16.88 15.95
CA PRO A 236 19.50 -18.26 16.37
C PRO A 236 18.81 -19.12 15.32
N LEU A 237 18.73 -20.43 15.58
CA LEU A 237 18.24 -21.48 14.66
C LEU A 237 17.07 -21.02 13.80
N PRO A 238 17.21 -21.06 12.47
CA PRO A 238 16.10 -20.79 11.58
C PRO A 238 14.98 -21.80 11.81
N ARG A 239 13.74 -21.32 11.80
CA ARG A 239 12.56 -22.18 11.87
C ARG A 239 12.21 -22.65 10.46
N VAL A 240 11.67 -23.86 10.37
CA VAL A 240 11.30 -24.50 9.10
C VAL A 240 9.80 -24.68 9.04
N GLY A 241 9.18 -24.09 8.03
CA GLY A 241 7.80 -24.34 7.64
C GLY A 241 7.79 -24.95 6.24
N VAL A 242 6.96 -25.97 5.98
CA VAL A 242 6.96 -26.69 4.70
C VAL A 242 5.56 -26.62 4.09
N ALA A 243 5.49 -26.41 2.78
CA ALA A 243 4.26 -26.52 2.02
C ALA A 243 3.68 -27.94 2.14
N ALA A 244 2.35 -28.06 2.12
CA ALA A 244 1.68 -29.35 2.33
C ALA A 244 2.10 -30.42 1.31
N ASP A 245 2.37 -30.02 0.08
CA ASP A 245 2.81 -30.88 -1.03
C ASP A 245 4.35 -31.01 -1.16
N GLY A 246 5.10 -30.39 -0.27
CA GLY A 246 6.57 -30.38 -0.32
C GLY A 246 7.16 -29.61 -1.50
N SER A 247 6.41 -28.77 -2.17
CA SER A 247 6.89 -28.00 -3.35
C SER A 247 7.83 -26.85 -2.99
N TRP A 248 7.80 -26.36 -1.76
CA TRP A 248 8.68 -25.31 -1.23
C TRP A 248 8.71 -25.34 0.31
N CYS A 249 9.66 -24.61 0.88
CA CYS A 249 9.75 -24.43 2.33
C CYS A 249 10.14 -23.00 2.71
N MET A 250 9.78 -22.58 3.92
CA MET A 250 10.33 -21.42 4.59
C MET A 250 11.43 -21.86 5.54
N ILE A 251 12.62 -21.32 5.39
CA ILE A 251 13.72 -21.48 6.34
C ILE A 251 14.14 -20.11 6.86
N GLY A 252 13.80 -19.84 8.10
CA GLY A 252 13.95 -18.49 8.64
C GLY A 252 13.19 -17.48 7.80
N GLN A 253 13.92 -16.54 7.20
CA GLN A 253 13.35 -15.47 6.36
C GLN A 253 13.25 -15.83 4.86
N TYR A 254 13.73 -17.01 4.43
CA TYR A 254 13.82 -17.39 3.03
C TYR A 254 12.73 -18.38 2.64
N ARG A 255 12.06 -18.12 1.54
CA ARG A 255 11.18 -19.08 0.86
C ARG A 255 11.97 -19.77 -0.23
N LEU A 256 12.28 -21.03 -0.02
CA LEU A 256 13.17 -21.82 -0.87
C LEU A 256 12.38 -22.87 -1.67
N ASP A 257 12.80 -23.07 -2.92
CA ASP A 257 12.35 -24.21 -3.70
C ASP A 257 13.07 -25.53 -3.27
N PRO A 258 12.71 -26.68 -3.83
CA PRO A 258 13.36 -27.96 -3.51
C PRO A 258 14.85 -28.04 -3.84
N SER A 259 15.40 -27.11 -4.58
CA SER A 259 16.83 -27.01 -4.96
C SER A 259 17.57 -25.89 -4.21
N ALA A 260 16.94 -25.34 -3.17
CA ALA A 260 17.45 -24.22 -2.37
C ALA A 260 17.56 -22.89 -3.15
N ILE A 261 16.79 -22.73 -4.23
CA ILE A 261 16.66 -21.44 -4.91
C ILE A 261 15.79 -20.53 -4.06
N ASP A 262 16.27 -19.33 -3.76
CA ASP A 262 15.51 -18.33 -3.01
C ASP A 262 14.43 -17.68 -3.89
N LEU A 263 13.20 -18.15 -3.70
CA LEU A 263 12.03 -17.65 -4.42
C LEU A 263 11.58 -16.30 -3.90
N ALA A 264 11.73 -16.07 -2.59
CA ALA A 264 11.34 -14.84 -1.92
C ALA A 264 11.99 -14.76 -0.53
N GLN A 265 12.43 -13.57 -0.15
CA GLN A 265 12.96 -13.29 1.18
C GLN A 265 12.13 -12.22 1.85
N PHE A 266 11.96 -12.28 3.18
CA PHE A 266 11.38 -11.16 3.91
C PHE A 266 12.09 -9.86 3.55
N PRO A 267 11.37 -8.78 3.26
CA PRO A 267 12.00 -7.50 2.94
C PRO A 267 12.83 -7.03 4.13
N ASN A 268 14.13 -6.94 3.93
CA ASN A 268 15.07 -6.59 4.97
C ASN A 268 15.30 -5.10 5.01
N SER A 269 14.74 -4.46 5.96
CA SER A 269 15.26 -3.18 6.42
C SER A 269 16.38 -3.33 7.48
N VAL A 270 16.63 -4.52 8.01
CA VAL A 270 17.57 -4.71 9.13
C VAL A 270 18.34 -6.03 8.96
N THR A 271 19.63 -5.93 8.98
CA THR A 271 20.59 -7.07 8.92
C THR A 271 20.49 -8.05 10.09
N SER A 272 19.58 -7.85 11.03
CA SER A 272 19.41 -8.64 12.26
C SER A 272 17.97 -9.13 12.48
N THR A 273 17.15 -9.22 11.44
CA THR A 273 15.78 -9.75 11.58
C THR A 273 15.83 -11.24 11.90
N THR A 274 15.45 -11.61 13.11
CA THR A 274 15.35 -13.01 13.54
C THR A 274 13.91 -13.45 13.51
N ILE A 275 13.61 -14.51 12.77
CA ILE A 275 12.29 -15.14 12.75
C ILE A 275 12.15 -16.03 13.98
N GLY A 276 11.12 -15.74 14.78
CA GLY A 276 10.79 -16.51 15.99
C GLY A 276 10.09 -17.82 15.66
N GLY A 277 9.01 -17.76 14.89
CA GLY A 277 8.21 -18.90 14.47
C GLY A 277 7.70 -18.76 13.06
N VAL A 278 7.50 -19.88 12.38
CA VAL A 278 6.92 -19.98 11.02
C VAL A 278 5.97 -21.16 10.95
N ALA A 279 4.79 -20.94 10.36
CA ALA A 279 3.87 -22.00 9.96
C ALA A 279 3.25 -21.70 8.61
N VAL A 280 3.01 -22.72 7.80
CA VAL A 280 2.48 -22.60 6.45
C VAL A 280 1.07 -23.19 6.40
N ASP A 281 0.09 -22.38 5.99
CA ASP A 281 -1.22 -22.83 5.59
C ASP A 281 -1.30 -22.86 4.06
N SER A 282 -0.94 -24.00 3.47
CA SER A 282 -0.96 -24.16 2.02
C SER A 282 -2.36 -24.07 1.42
N LYS A 283 -3.41 -24.42 2.18
CA LYS A 283 -4.78 -24.39 1.72
C LYS A 283 -5.30 -22.94 1.60
N ALA A 284 -4.97 -22.08 2.55
CA ALA A 284 -5.33 -20.67 2.54
C ALA A 284 -4.32 -19.80 1.76
N GLY A 285 -3.17 -20.36 1.35
CA GLY A 285 -2.09 -19.61 0.73
C GLY A 285 -1.50 -18.56 1.68
N ILE A 286 -1.32 -18.94 2.95
CA ILE A 286 -0.88 -18.04 4.03
C ILE A 286 0.36 -18.60 4.72
N ILE A 287 1.26 -17.71 5.11
CA ILE A 287 2.36 -17.98 6.04
C ILE A 287 2.12 -17.13 7.29
N TYR A 288 2.15 -17.79 8.44
CA TYR A 288 2.22 -17.14 9.74
C TYR A 288 3.68 -17.05 10.17
N ALA A 289 4.19 -15.84 10.37
CA ALA A 289 5.58 -15.64 10.76
C ALA A 289 5.71 -14.50 11.78
N GLN A 290 6.59 -14.70 12.75
CA GLN A 290 6.86 -13.72 13.78
C GLN A 290 8.31 -13.27 13.72
N ILE A 291 8.50 -11.94 13.68
CA ILE A 291 9.81 -11.31 13.81
C ILE A 291 10.04 -11.02 15.30
N LEU A 292 11.17 -11.52 15.85
CA LEU A 292 11.49 -11.31 17.26
C LEU A 292 11.69 -9.83 17.56
N THR A 293 10.99 -9.35 18.58
CA THR A 293 11.28 -8.06 19.21
C THR A 293 12.28 -8.24 20.35
N ALA A 294 13.16 -7.26 20.56
CA ALA A 294 14.07 -7.29 21.69
C ALA A 294 13.28 -7.35 23.01
N SER A 295 13.44 -8.41 23.78
CA SER A 295 12.89 -8.44 25.15
C SER A 295 13.50 -7.31 25.97
N PRO A 296 12.70 -6.62 26.81
CA PRO A 296 13.27 -5.64 27.74
C PRO A 296 14.25 -6.37 28.63
N GLN A 297 15.54 -6.12 28.42
CA GLN A 297 16.58 -6.68 29.29
C GLN A 297 16.36 -6.12 30.67
N THR A 298 15.94 -6.98 31.62
CA THR A 298 16.12 -6.72 33.03
C THR A 298 17.62 -6.79 33.34
N THR A 299 18.33 -5.71 33.12
CA THR A 299 19.69 -5.58 33.60
C THR A 299 19.61 -5.50 35.13
N THR A 300 19.80 -6.63 35.80
CA THR A 300 20.19 -6.66 37.19
C THR A 300 21.63 -6.17 37.30
N SER A 301 21.85 -4.88 37.16
CA SER A 301 23.09 -4.22 37.51
C SER A 301 22.87 -3.48 38.83
N ALA A 302 23.34 -4.07 39.88
CA ALA A 302 23.36 -3.47 41.20
C ALA A 302 24.46 -2.41 41.27
N ILE A 303 24.18 -1.21 40.75
CA ILE A 303 24.88 0.04 41.14
C ILE A 303 23.83 1.16 41.06
N PRO A 304 23.57 1.88 42.17
CA PRO A 304 22.63 3.01 42.13
C PRO A 304 23.27 4.18 41.39
N SER A 305 22.77 4.47 40.19
CA SER A 305 23.09 5.67 39.44
C SER A 305 22.11 6.78 39.82
N THR A 306 22.66 7.92 40.27
CA THR A 306 21.91 9.12 40.65
C THR A 306 21.50 10.02 39.44
N THR A 307 21.27 9.48 38.29
CA THR A 307 20.73 10.23 37.16
C THR A 307 19.24 9.90 36.98
N PRO A 308 18.36 10.90 36.71
CA PRO A 308 16.96 10.66 36.50
C PRO A 308 16.78 9.71 35.30
N ALA A 309 16.00 8.64 35.52
CA ALA A 309 15.71 7.66 34.49
C ALA A 309 15.06 8.37 33.30
N ALA A 310 15.68 8.25 32.11
CA ALA A 310 15.02 8.57 30.87
C ALA A 310 13.73 7.73 30.78
N THR A 311 12.62 8.36 30.46
CA THR A 311 11.32 7.73 30.22
C THR A 311 11.52 6.58 29.23
N ALA A 312 11.36 5.35 29.71
CA ALA A 312 11.45 4.16 28.87
C ALA A 312 10.37 4.27 27.78
N THR A 313 10.78 4.29 26.53
CA THR A 313 9.87 4.09 25.39
C THR A 313 9.12 2.77 25.62
N PRO A 314 7.78 2.72 25.46
CA PRO A 314 7.03 1.49 25.59
C PRO A 314 7.62 0.45 24.62
N ALA A 315 7.93 -0.74 25.12
CA ALA A 315 8.41 -1.83 24.29
C ALA A 315 7.30 -2.15 23.26
N THR A 316 7.65 -2.17 21.98
CA THR A 316 6.73 -2.60 20.90
C THR A 316 6.31 -4.05 21.17
N PRO A 317 5.01 -4.37 21.19
CA PRO A 317 4.55 -5.73 21.42
C PRO A 317 5.08 -6.67 20.32
N PRO A 318 5.29 -7.95 20.62
CA PRO A 318 5.56 -8.95 19.61
C PRO A 318 4.45 -8.99 18.56
N VAL A 319 4.80 -9.17 17.29
CA VAL A 319 3.86 -9.12 16.18
C VAL A 319 3.94 -10.40 15.35
N LEU A 320 2.78 -11.04 15.14
CA LEU A 320 2.61 -12.10 14.15
C LEU A 320 2.18 -11.47 12.83
N SER A 321 2.97 -11.68 11.78
CA SER A 321 2.60 -11.29 10.42
C SER A 321 1.85 -12.43 9.73
N ILE A 322 0.73 -12.09 9.11
CA ILE A 322 -0.01 -12.95 8.19
C ILE A 322 0.42 -12.55 6.78
N LEU A 323 1.11 -13.46 6.11
CA LEU A 323 1.75 -13.20 4.83
C LEU A 323 1.10 -14.00 3.71
N ASP A 324 1.13 -13.45 2.53
CA ASP A 324 0.83 -14.19 1.31
C ASP A 324 1.92 -15.23 1.05
N ALA A 325 1.54 -16.48 0.81
CA ALA A 325 2.50 -17.57 0.64
C ALA A 325 3.32 -17.46 -0.66
N ASP A 326 2.82 -16.75 -1.68
CA ASP A 326 3.49 -16.67 -2.97
C ASP A 326 4.60 -15.63 -3.00
N ASN A 327 4.38 -14.49 -2.35
CA ASN A 327 5.28 -13.34 -2.48
C ASN A 327 5.56 -12.60 -1.17
N LEU A 328 5.20 -13.19 -0.04
CA LEU A 328 5.42 -12.65 1.31
C LEU A 328 4.83 -11.25 1.56
N THR A 329 3.83 -10.84 0.78
CA THR A 329 3.11 -9.59 1.04
C THR A 329 2.34 -9.70 2.35
N VAL A 330 2.49 -8.69 3.22
CA VAL A 330 1.79 -8.65 4.51
C VAL A 330 0.30 -8.41 4.26
N ARG A 331 -0.55 -9.34 4.71
CA ARG A 331 -2.01 -9.24 4.66
C ARG A 331 -2.58 -8.61 5.93
N ASP A 332 -2.03 -8.95 7.10
CA ASP A 332 -2.43 -8.41 8.40
C ASP A 332 -1.29 -8.60 9.42
N THR A 333 -1.35 -7.88 10.54
CA THR A 333 -0.40 -7.97 11.65
C THR A 333 -1.13 -8.03 12.97
N LEU A 334 -0.83 -9.04 13.78
CA LEU A 334 -1.50 -9.29 15.05
C LEU A 334 -0.53 -9.11 16.22
N SER A 335 -0.98 -8.42 17.27
CA SER A 335 -0.21 -8.30 18.51
C SER A 335 -0.21 -9.61 19.29
N LEU A 336 0.94 -10.12 19.66
CA LEU A 336 1.09 -11.33 20.47
C LEU A 336 1.36 -11.00 21.94
N PRO A 337 1.00 -11.90 22.86
CA PRO A 337 1.33 -11.74 24.29
C PRO A 337 2.83 -11.91 24.56
N GLU A 338 3.54 -12.74 23.81
CA GLU A 338 4.96 -13.07 23.94
C GLU A 338 5.60 -13.38 22.59
N ASN A 339 6.94 -13.33 22.54
CA ASN A 339 7.68 -13.78 21.37
C ASN A 339 7.54 -15.29 21.16
N ILE A 340 7.43 -15.71 19.91
CA ILE A 340 7.57 -17.12 19.52
C ILE A 340 9.07 -17.43 19.43
N VAL A 341 9.56 -18.32 20.30
CA VAL A 341 10.98 -18.63 20.39
C VAL A 341 11.32 -20.05 19.94
N GLY A 342 10.30 -20.81 19.51
CA GLY A 342 10.43 -22.20 19.11
C GLY A 342 9.58 -22.61 17.92
N ARG A 343 9.38 -23.92 17.80
CA ARG A 343 8.57 -24.52 16.75
C ARG A 343 7.12 -24.01 16.79
N SER A 344 6.57 -23.84 15.63
CA SER A 344 5.14 -23.56 15.41
C SER A 344 4.52 -24.72 14.66
N VAL A 345 3.32 -25.16 15.08
CA VAL A 345 2.58 -26.27 14.48
C VAL A 345 1.15 -25.84 14.23
N LEU A 346 0.72 -25.88 12.98
CA LEU A 346 -0.64 -25.57 12.56
C LEU A 346 -1.47 -26.87 12.48
N THR A 347 -2.73 -26.81 12.89
CA THR A 347 -3.68 -27.91 12.66
C THR A 347 -3.90 -28.14 11.16
N ALA A 348 -4.23 -29.36 10.74
CA ALA A 348 -4.51 -29.67 9.34
C ALA A 348 -5.74 -28.93 8.78
N ALA A 349 -6.64 -28.52 9.67
CA ALA A 349 -7.76 -27.64 9.33
C ALA A 349 -7.35 -26.17 9.09
N GLY A 350 -6.15 -25.77 9.51
CA GLY A 350 -5.68 -24.39 9.44
C GLY A 350 -6.33 -23.47 10.48
N ASP A 351 -6.96 -24.00 11.52
CA ASP A 351 -7.78 -23.25 12.46
C ASP A 351 -7.07 -22.84 13.76
N VAL A 352 -6.07 -23.60 14.21
CA VAL A 352 -5.30 -23.29 15.42
C VAL A 352 -3.80 -23.46 15.17
N LEU A 353 -3.03 -22.45 15.53
CA LEU A 353 -1.58 -22.44 15.52
C LEU A 353 -1.06 -22.56 16.95
N TYR A 354 -0.29 -23.59 17.25
CA TYR A 354 0.45 -23.77 18.50
C TYR A 354 1.88 -23.37 18.29
N ALA A 355 2.45 -22.58 19.20
CA ALA A 355 3.82 -22.10 19.10
C ALA A 355 4.51 -22.06 20.47
N ILE A 356 5.79 -22.42 20.51
CA ILE A 356 6.61 -22.27 21.71
C ILE A 356 6.93 -20.80 21.91
N THR A 357 6.63 -20.29 23.09
CA THR A 357 6.93 -18.93 23.52
C THR A 357 7.85 -18.89 24.74
N GLU A 358 8.22 -17.70 25.19
CA GLU A 358 9.18 -17.49 26.27
C GLU A 358 8.79 -18.19 27.58
N SER A 359 7.49 -18.23 27.92
CA SER A 359 6.99 -18.83 29.17
C SER A 359 6.30 -20.20 28.99
N GLY A 360 6.10 -20.67 27.74
CA GLY A 360 5.41 -21.94 27.51
C GLY A 360 4.94 -22.14 26.07
N VAL A 361 3.66 -22.39 25.89
CA VAL A 361 3.04 -22.58 24.58
C VAL A 361 1.93 -21.56 24.36
N THR A 362 2.00 -20.83 23.27
CA THR A 362 0.92 -19.93 22.86
C THR A 362 -0.03 -20.65 21.90
N VAL A 363 -1.33 -20.51 22.15
CA VAL A 363 -2.41 -21.01 21.33
C VAL A 363 -3.03 -19.86 20.56
N LEU A 364 -2.98 -19.90 19.25
CA LEU A 364 -3.44 -18.85 18.34
C LEU A 364 -4.60 -19.41 17.49
N PRO A 365 -5.85 -19.05 17.76
CA PRO A 365 -7.02 -19.56 17.02
C PRO A 365 -7.21 -18.82 15.70
N VAL A 366 -6.28 -19.02 14.77
CA VAL A 366 -6.19 -18.30 13.47
C VAL A 366 -7.42 -18.50 12.58
N GLY A 367 -8.11 -19.63 12.67
CA GLY A 367 -9.37 -19.89 11.98
C GLY A 367 -10.57 -19.12 12.54
N LYS A 368 -10.42 -18.53 13.72
CA LYS A 368 -11.46 -17.71 14.38
C LYS A 368 -11.15 -16.23 14.38
N LEU A 369 -10.23 -15.78 13.52
CA LEU A 369 -9.77 -14.40 13.49
C LEU A 369 -10.91 -13.38 13.30
N ASN A 370 -11.97 -13.77 12.59
CA ASN A 370 -13.18 -12.93 12.41
C ASN A 370 -14.03 -12.77 13.70
N GLN A 371 -13.74 -13.52 14.76
CA GLN A 371 -14.40 -13.38 16.07
C GLN A 371 -13.63 -12.45 17.02
N TYR A 372 -12.45 -11.99 16.61
CA TYR A 372 -11.63 -11.05 17.36
C TYR A 372 -11.81 -9.63 16.85
N HIS A 373 -11.80 -8.69 17.76
CA HIS A 373 -11.85 -7.27 17.43
C HIS A 373 -10.64 -6.87 16.59
N ARG A 374 -10.91 -6.33 15.42
CA ARG A 374 -9.89 -5.83 14.51
C ARG A 374 -10.31 -4.47 13.93
N LEU A 375 -9.34 -3.72 13.42
CA LEU A 375 -9.59 -2.44 12.77
C LEU A 375 -9.08 -2.46 11.34
N ALA A 376 -9.88 -1.88 10.45
CA ALA A 376 -9.49 -1.56 9.08
C ALA A 376 -10.08 -0.22 8.67
N ALA A 377 -9.32 0.57 7.95
CA ALA A 377 -9.79 1.78 7.28
C ALA A 377 -10.33 1.44 5.89
N SER A 378 -11.34 2.17 5.42
CA SER A 378 -11.92 2.01 4.08
C SER A 378 -10.95 2.36 2.96
N SER A 379 -9.92 3.14 3.27
CA SER A 379 -8.86 3.52 2.32
C SER A 379 -7.52 3.62 3.05
N SER A 380 -6.43 3.34 2.34
CA SER A 380 -5.07 3.60 2.80
C SER A 380 -4.68 5.08 2.66
N ASP A 381 -5.39 5.84 1.82
CA ASP A 381 -5.14 7.23 1.55
C ASP A 381 -6.41 8.08 1.67
N VAL A 382 -6.25 9.31 2.12
CA VAL A 382 -7.27 10.37 2.11
C VAL A 382 -6.70 11.56 1.34
N LEU A 383 -7.37 11.96 0.26
CA LEU A 383 -6.93 13.07 -0.58
C LEU A 383 -7.59 14.38 -0.11
N ALA A 384 -6.76 15.32 0.33
CA ALA A 384 -7.16 16.69 0.59
C ALA A 384 -6.52 17.62 -0.47
N LEU A 385 -7.14 17.65 -1.65
CA LEU A 385 -6.70 18.51 -2.74
C LEU A 385 -7.18 19.93 -2.48
N GLY A 386 -6.28 20.80 -2.09
CA GLY A 386 -6.55 22.20 -1.83
C GLY A 386 -6.89 22.95 -3.10
N SER A 387 -7.98 23.68 -3.03
CA SER A 387 -8.26 24.71 -3.99
C SER A 387 -7.36 25.91 -3.72
N PHE A 388 -6.61 26.35 -4.72
CA PHE A 388 -5.90 27.64 -4.67
C PHE A 388 -6.88 28.84 -4.61
N CYS A 389 -8.19 28.59 -4.65
CA CYS A 389 -9.22 29.61 -4.78
C CYS A 389 -9.47 30.38 -3.51
N ASN A 390 -9.65 29.75 -2.40
CA ASN A 390 -9.99 30.42 -1.15
C ASN A 390 -9.45 29.75 0.10
N ARG A 391 -8.66 28.67 -0.07
CA ARG A 391 -8.11 27.91 1.03
C ARG A 391 -9.14 27.53 2.09
N ALA A 392 -10.35 27.23 1.65
CA ALA A 392 -11.39 26.73 2.54
C ALA A 392 -10.94 25.38 3.14
N VAL A 393 -11.43 25.11 4.34
CA VAL A 393 -11.22 23.82 5.00
C VAL A 393 -11.78 22.71 4.10
N ILE A 394 -10.93 21.71 3.82
CA ILE A 394 -11.28 20.56 3.01
C ILE A 394 -11.70 19.45 3.96
N THR A 395 -12.86 18.87 3.75
CA THR A 395 -13.36 17.78 4.58
C THR A 395 -13.55 16.52 3.74
N GLN A 396 -12.99 15.40 4.22
CA GLN A 396 -13.10 14.08 3.62
C GLN A 396 -13.61 13.07 4.63
N ASN A 397 -14.30 12.05 4.18
CA ASN A 397 -14.83 11.01 5.03
C ASN A 397 -13.91 9.77 4.97
N LEU A 398 -13.63 9.20 6.15
CA LEU A 398 -12.91 7.94 6.29
C LEU A 398 -13.76 7.00 7.13
N THR A 399 -14.08 5.83 6.60
CA THR A 399 -14.81 4.81 7.36
C THR A 399 -13.83 3.87 8.07
N ILE A 400 -14.06 3.64 9.36
CA ILE A 400 -13.33 2.68 10.16
C ILE A 400 -14.29 1.53 10.48
N ALA A 401 -13.87 0.31 10.19
CA ALA A 401 -14.69 -0.88 10.34
C ALA A 401 -13.90 -2.00 11.06
N ASP A 402 -14.65 -2.93 11.65
CA ASP A 402 -14.11 -4.21 12.07
C ASP A 402 -14.32 -5.23 10.93
N PRO A 403 -13.25 -5.82 10.36
CA PRO A 403 -13.38 -6.80 9.28
C PRO A 403 -14.16 -8.05 9.64
N GLY A 404 -14.28 -8.36 10.95
CA GLY A 404 -15.11 -9.44 11.46
C GLY A 404 -16.59 -9.07 11.66
N GLY A 405 -16.98 -7.80 11.38
CA GLY A 405 -18.33 -7.29 11.62
C GLY A 405 -18.63 -6.94 13.09
N GLY A 406 -17.60 -6.90 13.93
CA GLY A 406 -17.71 -6.58 15.35
C GLY A 406 -17.83 -5.08 15.64
N HIS A 407 -18.10 -4.78 16.92
CA HIS A 407 -18.11 -3.43 17.47
C HIS A 407 -16.82 -3.19 18.24
N THR A 408 -15.82 -2.57 17.57
CA THR A 408 -14.48 -2.36 18.11
C THR A 408 -14.27 -0.89 18.41
N ASP A 409 -13.73 -0.55 19.59
CA ASP A 409 -13.32 0.82 19.92
C ASP A 409 -12.16 1.25 19.02
N PHE A 410 -12.13 2.53 18.68
CA PHE A 410 -11.01 3.12 17.96
C PHE A 410 -10.70 4.53 18.44
N GLN A 411 -9.46 4.92 18.28
CA GLN A 411 -8.98 6.29 18.34
C GLN A 411 -8.20 6.58 17.05
N ILE A 412 -8.43 7.74 16.47
CA ILE A 412 -7.69 8.21 15.30
C ILE A 412 -7.07 9.56 15.59
N ALA A 413 -5.80 9.73 15.29
CA ALA A 413 -5.04 10.93 15.60
C ALA A 413 -4.10 11.33 14.46
N SER A 414 -3.84 12.64 14.38
CA SER A 414 -2.80 13.23 13.55
C SER A 414 -1.99 14.20 14.38
N ASN A 415 -0.67 14.27 14.16
CA ASN A 415 0.22 15.22 14.79
C ASN A 415 0.42 16.50 13.95
N ALA A 416 -0.23 16.62 12.81
CA ALA A 416 -0.08 17.77 11.92
C ALA A 416 -1.00 18.92 12.33
N THR A 417 -0.44 20.12 12.40
CA THR A 417 -1.22 21.35 12.60
C THR A 417 -2.14 21.55 11.40
N GLY A 418 -3.39 21.97 11.67
CA GLY A 418 -4.39 22.22 10.62
C GLY A 418 -5.17 20.96 10.17
N VAL A 419 -4.94 19.82 10.80
CA VAL A 419 -5.74 18.60 10.60
C VAL A 419 -6.65 18.42 11.80
N THR A 420 -7.95 18.30 11.56
CA THR A 420 -8.97 18.04 12.57
C THR A 420 -9.73 16.78 12.21
N ILE A 421 -9.95 15.92 13.20
CA ILE A 421 -10.64 14.64 13.02
C ILE A 421 -11.88 14.64 13.91
N SER A 422 -13.04 14.32 13.35
CA SER A 422 -14.31 14.34 14.09
C SER A 422 -15.22 13.17 13.67
N PRO A 423 -15.66 12.32 14.61
CA PRO A 423 -15.14 12.19 15.97
C PRO A 423 -13.73 11.57 16.00
N PRO A 424 -12.85 11.94 16.96
CA PRO A 424 -11.50 11.39 17.07
C PRO A 424 -11.48 9.98 17.70
N SER A 425 -12.62 9.50 18.19
CA SER A 425 -12.78 8.15 18.75
C SER A 425 -14.23 7.69 18.63
N GLY A 426 -14.44 6.40 18.65
CA GLY A 426 -15.77 5.82 18.52
C GLY A 426 -15.75 4.31 18.58
N ILE A 427 -16.83 3.71 18.08
CA ILE A 427 -17.02 2.24 17.95
C ILE A 427 -17.36 1.95 16.49
N THR A 428 -16.73 0.92 15.91
CA THR A 428 -16.96 0.48 14.54
C THR A 428 -18.37 -0.13 14.34
N PRO A 429 -18.97 -0.03 13.14
CA PRO A 429 -18.52 0.78 12.02
C PRO A 429 -18.77 2.28 12.26
N ALA A 430 -17.84 3.14 11.89
CA ALA A 430 -17.98 4.58 12.07
C ALA A 430 -17.38 5.34 10.88
N THR A 431 -18.02 6.44 10.52
CA THR A 431 -17.45 7.40 9.56
C THR A 431 -16.88 8.58 10.33
N VAL A 432 -15.61 8.87 10.07
CA VAL A 432 -14.87 10.01 10.65
C VAL A 432 -14.67 11.04 9.57
N GLN A 433 -14.91 12.30 9.88
CA GLN A 433 -14.55 13.43 9.04
C GLN A 433 -13.10 13.83 9.32
N VAL A 434 -12.28 13.87 8.28
CA VAL A 434 -10.93 14.42 8.30
C VAL A 434 -10.98 15.78 7.63
N SER A 435 -10.85 16.84 8.41
CA SER A 435 -10.87 18.22 7.94
C SER A 435 -9.45 18.79 7.95
N VAL A 436 -9.07 19.40 6.83
CA VAL A 436 -7.75 20.00 6.61
C VAL A 436 -7.91 21.49 6.37
N ASP A 437 -7.23 22.30 7.15
CA ASP A 437 -7.08 23.73 6.88
C ASP A 437 -5.86 23.96 5.96
N PRO A 438 -6.04 24.29 4.67
CA PRO A 438 -4.92 24.50 3.75
C PRO A 438 -4.01 25.65 4.18
N ASN A 439 -4.48 26.59 5.03
CA ASN A 439 -3.64 27.68 5.52
C ASN A 439 -2.49 27.20 6.41
N ALA A 440 -2.65 26.08 7.10
CA ALA A 440 -1.58 25.48 7.89
C ALA A 440 -0.44 24.92 7.02
N PHE A 441 -0.68 24.70 5.72
CA PHE A 441 0.26 24.13 4.76
C PHE A 441 0.79 25.16 3.75
N GLN A 442 0.58 26.48 3.99
CA GLN A 442 0.92 27.54 3.05
C GLN A 442 2.38 27.61 2.61
N ASN A 443 3.29 27.18 3.46
CA ASN A 443 4.73 27.18 3.20
C ASN A 443 5.21 25.89 2.54
N GLN A 444 4.31 24.97 2.23
CA GLN A 444 4.58 23.70 1.60
C GLN A 444 3.89 23.67 0.23
N ASN A 445 4.68 23.77 -0.81
CA ASN A 445 4.20 23.79 -2.18
C ASN A 445 4.33 22.37 -2.78
N GLY A 446 3.22 21.66 -2.90
CA GLY A 446 3.18 20.29 -3.40
C GLY A 446 2.38 19.38 -2.48
N THR A 447 2.57 18.07 -2.60
CA THR A 447 1.85 17.10 -1.76
C THR A 447 2.62 16.79 -0.48
N VAL A 448 1.94 16.94 0.65
CA VAL A 448 2.44 16.57 1.97
C VAL A 448 1.70 15.34 2.44
N ALA A 449 2.43 14.28 2.76
CA ALA A 449 1.86 13.07 3.35
C ALA A 449 1.86 13.18 4.88
N VAL A 450 0.68 13.15 5.48
CA VAL A 450 0.48 13.21 6.92
C VAL A 450 -0.08 11.87 7.40
N PRO A 451 0.55 11.17 8.35
CA PRO A 451 0.02 9.92 8.87
C PRO A 451 -1.18 10.17 9.79
N LEU A 452 -2.28 9.46 9.56
CA LEU A 452 -3.40 9.30 10.48
C LEU A 452 -3.23 7.96 11.19
N THR A 453 -2.91 7.98 12.47
CA THR A 453 -2.68 6.77 13.26
C THR A 453 -3.98 6.30 13.88
N ILE A 454 -4.35 5.04 13.62
CA ILE A 454 -5.54 4.40 14.19
C ILE A 454 -5.08 3.41 15.26
N THR A 455 -5.68 3.52 16.45
CA THR A 455 -5.36 2.67 17.61
C THR A 455 -6.65 2.18 18.28
N SER A 456 -6.55 1.09 19.04
CA SER A 456 -7.66 0.52 19.83
C SER A 456 -7.13 -0.11 21.11
N SER A 457 -7.97 -0.17 22.13
CA SER A 457 -7.69 -0.92 23.36
C SER A 457 -8.12 -2.39 23.25
N THR A 458 -9.03 -2.72 22.33
CA THR A 458 -9.61 -4.06 22.19
C THR A 458 -9.22 -4.77 20.90
N ALA A 459 -8.75 -4.05 19.87
CA ALA A 459 -8.30 -4.67 18.63
C ALA A 459 -6.99 -5.43 18.81
N VAL A 460 -6.94 -6.63 18.24
CA VAL A 460 -5.74 -7.48 18.28
C VAL A 460 -4.78 -7.22 17.12
N ASN A 461 -5.21 -6.49 16.09
CA ASN A 461 -4.36 -6.13 14.97
C ASN A 461 -3.79 -4.71 15.09
N LEU A 462 -2.73 -4.46 14.34
CA LEU A 462 -2.09 -3.16 14.21
C LEU A 462 -2.37 -2.63 12.79
N PRO A 463 -3.45 -1.86 12.59
CA PRO A 463 -3.76 -1.32 11.26
C PRO A 463 -2.64 -0.36 10.83
N PRO A 464 -2.26 -0.36 9.53
CA PRO A 464 -1.32 0.63 9.02
C PRO A 464 -1.92 2.04 9.14
N ALA A 465 -1.05 3.03 9.33
CA ALA A 465 -1.48 4.42 9.32
C ALA A 465 -2.07 4.77 7.95
N VAL A 466 -3.21 5.49 7.96
CA VAL A 466 -3.79 6.04 6.74
C VAL A 466 -2.99 7.27 6.33
N ARG A 467 -2.65 7.39 5.07
CA ARG A 467 -1.88 8.49 4.53
C ARG A 467 -2.82 9.61 4.09
N LEU A 468 -2.86 10.72 4.84
CA LEU A 468 -3.55 11.94 4.40
C LEU A 468 -2.62 12.71 3.47
N LEU A 469 -3.02 12.85 2.22
CA LEU A 469 -2.29 13.57 1.19
C LEU A 469 -2.87 14.97 1.03
N VAL A 470 -2.14 15.98 1.49
CA VAL A 470 -2.53 17.39 1.39
C VAL A 470 -1.77 18.02 0.24
N ASN A 471 -2.47 18.48 -0.79
CA ASN A 471 -1.88 19.20 -1.91
C ASN A 471 -2.55 20.57 -2.07
N THR A 472 -1.74 21.63 -2.00
CA THR A 472 -2.17 23.02 -2.22
C THR A 472 -1.49 23.54 -3.48
N ARG A 473 -2.11 23.29 -4.66
CA ARG A 473 -1.51 23.69 -5.93
C ARG A 473 -1.84 25.12 -6.33
N ASN A 474 -0.92 25.73 -7.05
CA ASN A 474 -1.11 27.03 -7.67
C ASN A 474 -1.71 26.88 -9.09
N PRO A 475 -2.38 27.93 -9.62
CA PRO A 475 -3.07 27.86 -10.91
C PRO A 475 -2.15 27.54 -12.11
N ASN A 476 -0.88 27.93 -12.03
CA ASN A 476 0.10 27.70 -13.10
C ASN A 476 0.76 26.32 -13.06
N GLN A 477 0.46 25.50 -12.07
CA GLN A 477 0.96 24.11 -12.00
C GLN A 477 0.19 23.21 -12.96
N ARG A 478 0.92 22.34 -13.65
CA ARG A 478 0.39 21.46 -14.69
C ARG A 478 0.29 20.03 -14.21
N GLY A 479 -0.67 19.32 -14.79
CA GLY A 479 -0.89 17.90 -14.63
C GLY A 479 -2.10 17.57 -13.78
N THR A 480 -2.67 16.40 -14.05
CA THR A 480 -3.77 15.80 -13.29
C THR A 480 -3.21 14.71 -12.39
N LEU A 481 -3.48 14.81 -11.10
CA LEU A 481 -3.08 13.83 -10.10
C LEU A 481 -3.97 12.59 -10.21
N MET A 482 -3.32 11.42 -10.23
CA MET A 482 -3.98 10.11 -10.17
C MET A 482 -3.46 9.40 -8.92
N ASP A 483 -4.34 9.20 -7.95
CA ASP A 483 -3.98 8.55 -6.69
C ASP A 483 -3.73 7.06 -6.90
N VAL A 484 -2.54 6.62 -6.50
CA VAL A 484 -2.15 5.21 -6.45
C VAL A 484 -1.38 5.01 -5.15
N PRO A 485 -2.06 4.49 -4.12
CA PRO A 485 -1.43 4.30 -2.82
C PRO A 485 -0.30 3.27 -2.88
N GLY A 486 0.72 3.47 -2.05
CA GLY A 486 1.84 2.56 -1.87
C GLY A 486 3.19 3.11 -2.28
N ASN A 487 4.21 2.25 -2.24
CA ASN A 487 5.59 2.59 -2.61
C ASN A 487 5.83 2.27 -4.09
N LEU A 488 5.69 3.29 -4.94
CA LEU A 488 5.91 3.18 -6.38
C LEU A 488 7.41 3.44 -6.68
N VAL A 489 8.05 2.58 -7.46
CA VAL A 489 9.51 2.64 -7.64
C VAL A 489 9.98 2.72 -9.09
N ASP A 490 9.14 2.35 -10.04
CA ASP A 490 9.50 2.32 -11.46
C ASP A 490 8.28 2.50 -12.36
N ILE A 491 8.49 3.07 -13.56
CA ILE A 491 7.45 3.20 -14.59
C ILE A 491 8.01 2.81 -15.97
N LEU A 492 7.20 2.13 -16.78
CA LEU A 492 7.58 1.71 -18.12
C LEU A 492 6.41 1.90 -19.08
N ALA A 493 6.63 2.59 -20.21
CA ALA A 493 5.63 2.72 -21.27
C ALA A 493 5.72 1.54 -22.26
N ASP A 494 4.56 1.05 -22.70
CA ASP A 494 4.40 0.04 -23.76
C ASP A 494 3.73 0.71 -24.98
N ALA A 495 4.56 1.07 -25.91
CA ALA A 495 4.12 1.75 -27.12
C ALA A 495 3.25 0.86 -28.03
N ALA A 496 3.54 -0.44 -28.05
CA ALA A 496 2.84 -1.39 -28.93
C ALA A 496 1.39 -1.61 -28.52
N ARG A 497 1.09 -1.50 -27.22
CA ARG A 497 -0.24 -1.78 -26.65
C ARG A 497 -0.94 -0.56 -26.09
N SER A 498 -0.37 0.64 -26.22
CA SER A 498 -0.89 1.87 -25.61
C SER A 498 -1.15 1.71 -24.11
N ARG A 499 -0.18 1.15 -23.39
CA ARG A 499 -0.23 0.89 -21.96
C ARG A 499 0.98 1.48 -21.25
N PHE A 500 0.91 1.58 -19.94
CA PHE A 500 2.08 1.80 -19.10
C PHE A 500 1.96 0.95 -17.83
N TYR A 501 3.12 0.63 -17.27
CA TYR A 501 3.29 -0.22 -16.11
C TYR A 501 3.91 0.57 -14.98
N ILE A 502 3.39 0.39 -13.77
CA ILE A 502 3.95 0.98 -12.55
C ILE A 502 4.31 -0.13 -11.57
N LEU A 503 5.54 -0.13 -11.08
CA LEU A 503 6.02 -1.10 -10.11
C LEU A 503 5.73 -0.63 -8.69
N GLN A 504 4.87 -1.37 -8.00
CA GLN A 504 4.50 -1.13 -6.61
C GLN A 504 5.24 -2.10 -5.69
N GLN A 505 6.23 -1.59 -4.97
CA GLN A 505 7.16 -2.42 -4.20
C GLN A 505 6.58 -2.97 -2.91
N ASP A 506 5.81 -2.19 -2.16
CA ASP A 506 5.22 -2.58 -0.87
C ASP A 506 4.16 -3.67 -0.97
N ARG A 507 3.56 -3.85 -2.17
CA ARG A 507 2.59 -4.92 -2.46
C ARG A 507 3.12 -5.99 -3.39
N ASN A 508 4.38 -5.94 -3.76
CA ASN A 508 5.05 -6.89 -4.65
C ASN A 508 4.23 -7.12 -5.92
N GLN A 509 3.91 -6.05 -6.66
CA GLN A 509 3.11 -6.15 -7.88
C GLN A 509 3.46 -5.08 -8.91
N VAL A 510 3.08 -5.37 -10.16
CA VAL A 510 3.08 -4.40 -11.26
C VAL A 510 1.64 -4.02 -11.55
N LEU A 511 1.33 -2.75 -11.50
CA LEU A 511 0.05 -2.19 -11.90
C LEU A 511 0.09 -1.88 -13.39
N VAL A 512 -0.93 -2.32 -14.11
CA VAL A 512 -1.07 -2.13 -15.56
C VAL A 512 -2.15 -1.09 -15.82
N PHE A 513 -1.81 -0.03 -16.55
CA PHE A 513 -2.71 1.07 -16.87
C PHE A 513 -2.95 1.20 -18.37
N ASP A 514 -4.15 1.58 -18.75
CA ASP A 514 -4.50 1.99 -20.10
C ASP A 514 -3.92 3.39 -20.40
N GLY A 515 -3.20 3.54 -21.51
CA GLY A 515 -2.54 4.80 -21.88
C GLY A 515 -3.48 5.88 -22.43
N THR A 516 -4.77 5.57 -22.61
CA THR A 516 -5.78 6.52 -23.10
C THR A 516 -6.71 6.99 -21.98
N THR A 517 -7.20 6.06 -21.18
CA THR A 517 -8.15 6.34 -20.09
C THR A 517 -7.47 6.56 -18.75
N TYR A 518 -6.19 6.16 -18.62
CA TYR A 518 -5.40 6.17 -17.40
C TYR A 518 -5.98 5.31 -16.27
N GLN A 519 -6.90 4.41 -16.61
CA GLN A 519 -7.50 3.50 -15.65
C GLN A 519 -6.65 2.24 -15.50
N GLN A 520 -6.64 1.70 -14.29
CA GLN A 520 -5.97 0.44 -14.03
C GLN A 520 -6.71 -0.73 -14.69
N ILE A 521 -5.99 -1.51 -15.52
CA ILE A 521 -6.51 -2.69 -16.19
C ILE A 521 -6.42 -3.92 -15.27
N THR A 522 -5.25 -4.14 -14.67
CA THR A 522 -4.97 -5.29 -13.81
C THR A 522 -3.74 -5.04 -12.93
N ALA A 523 -3.45 -5.98 -12.03
CA ALA A 523 -2.23 -6.04 -11.25
C ALA A 523 -1.56 -7.41 -11.42
N LEU A 524 -0.27 -7.43 -11.71
CA LEU A 524 0.55 -8.62 -11.89
C LEU A 524 1.39 -8.84 -10.63
N ARG A 525 1.27 -10.00 -10.00
CA ARG A 525 2.01 -10.32 -8.76
C ARG A 525 3.47 -10.59 -9.07
N THR A 526 4.35 -10.16 -8.20
CA THR A 526 5.79 -10.41 -8.33
C THR A 526 6.36 -10.97 -7.02
N SER A 527 7.64 -11.37 -7.02
CA SER A 527 8.34 -11.72 -5.80
C SER A 527 8.66 -10.48 -4.94
N THR A 528 9.30 -10.68 -3.82
CA THR A 528 9.57 -9.65 -2.81
C THR A 528 10.54 -8.58 -3.29
N THR A 529 10.27 -7.34 -2.90
CA THR A 529 11.09 -6.16 -3.16
C THR A 529 11.46 -6.00 -4.64
N PRO A 530 10.45 -5.88 -5.52
CA PRO A 530 10.71 -5.62 -6.93
C PRO A 530 11.37 -4.24 -7.10
N THR A 531 12.32 -4.13 -8.04
CA THR A 531 13.19 -2.96 -8.16
C THR A 531 13.14 -2.28 -9.53
N GLN A 532 13.04 -3.03 -10.60
CA GLN A 532 13.01 -2.51 -11.94
C GLN A 532 12.24 -3.43 -12.89
N MET A 533 11.58 -2.82 -13.86
CA MET A 533 10.94 -3.52 -14.98
C MET A 533 11.75 -3.34 -16.27
N ALA A 534 11.75 -4.37 -17.11
CA ALA A 534 12.28 -4.31 -18.45
C ALA A 534 11.37 -5.10 -19.40
N MET A 535 11.37 -4.75 -20.69
CA MET A 535 10.76 -5.59 -21.71
C MET A 535 11.83 -6.35 -22.49
N THR A 536 11.50 -7.53 -23.00
CA THR A 536 12.33 -8.19 -24.00
C THR A 536 12.41 -7.34 -25.28
N PHE A 537 13.45 -7.52 -26.06
CA PHE A 537 13.65 -6.69 -27.26
C PHE A 537 12.51 -6.81 -28.29
N ASP A 538 11.87 -8.00 -28.37
CA ASP A 538 10.68 -8.23 -29.20
C ASP A 538 9.38 -7.68 -28.58
N GLN A 539 9.46 -7.07 -27.40
CA GLN A 539 8.35 -6.48 -26.64
C GLN A 539 7.21 -7.48 -26.30
N LYS A 540 7.51 -8.77 -26.23
CA LYS A 540 6.52 -9.80 -25.87
C LYS A 540 6.41 -10.03 -24.37
N TYR A 541 7.49 -9.87 -23.65
CA TYR A 541 7.55 -10.22 -22.24
C TYR A 541 8.00 -9.06 -21.37
N LEU A 542 7.33 -8.92 -20.24
CA LEU A 542 7.75 -8.05 -19.13
C LEU A 542 8.63 -8.85 -18.16
N LEU A 543 9.76 -8.31 -17.82
CA LEU A 543 10.74 -8.85 -16.89
C LEU A 543 10.77 -7.99 -15.64
N ILE A 544 10.73 -8.61 -14.45
CA ILE A 544 10.78 -7.89 -13.18
C ILE A 544 11.97 -8.37 -12.37
N GLY A 545 12.83 -7.44 -12.00
CA GLY A 545 13.98 -7.64 -11.12
C GLY A 545 13.63 -7.44 -9.65
N HIS A 546 14.38 -8.08 -8.74
CA HIS A 546 14.10 -8.11 -7.31
C HIS A 546 15.38 -7.98 -6.47
N ASP A 547 15.29 -7.32 -5.32
CA ASP A 547 16.37 -7.27 -4.33
C ASP A 547 16.37 -8.44 -3.35
N ASN A 548 15.25 -9.12 -3.20
CA ASN A 548 15.04 -10.18 -2.20
C ASN A 548 14.53 -11.49 -2.83
N SER A 549 15.02 -11.81 -4.03
CA SER A 549 14.71 -13.06 -4.73
C SER A 549 15.82 -13.42 -5.72
N GLN A 550 16.11 -14.69 -5.83
CA GLN A 550 17.08 -15.27 -6.79
C GLN A 550 16.47 -15.49 -8.19
N VAL A 551 15.19 -15.09 -8.37
CA VAL A 551 14.51 -15.24 -9.65
C VAL A 551 14.04 -13.90 -10.18
N ALA A 552 14.03 -13.75 -11.52
CA ALA A 552 13.31 -12.68 -12.19
C ALA A 552 11.97 -13.21 -12.72
N TYR A 553 10.90 -12.47 -12.44
CA TYR A 553 9.56 -12.82 -12.92
C TYR A 553 9.38 -12.42 -14.38
N VAL A 554 8.62 -13.23 -15.10
CA VAL A 554 8.35 -13.05 -16.53
C VAL A 554 6.85 -13.10 -16.77
N TYR A 555 6.31 -12.07 -17.43
CA TYR A 555 4.92 -12.03 -17.85
C TYR A 555 4.80 -11.86 -19.37
N ASP A 556 3.91 -12.62 -19.99
CA ASP A 556 3.48 -12.37 -21.35
C ASP A 556 2.60 -11.12 -21.38
N LEU A 557 2.95 -10.15 -22.21
CA LEU A 557 2.32 -8.82 -22.21
C LEU A 557 0.96 -8.77 -22.91
N ASP A 558 0.63 -9.78 -23.73
CA ASP A 558 -0.67 -9.87 -24.40
C ASP A 558 -1.71 -10.55 -23.50
N SER A 559 -1.33 -11.65 -22.86
CA SER A 559 -2.22 -12.45 -22.02
C SER A 559 -2.17 -12.12 -20.53
N PHE A 560 -1.15 -11.39 -20.06
CA PHE A 560 -0.83 -11.16 -18.66
C PHE A 560 -0.57 -12.44 -17.85
N GLN A 561 -0.28 -13.55 -18.53
CA GLN A 561 0.03 -14.79 -17.86
C GLN A 561 1.49 -14.82 -17.43
N GLN A 562 1.71 -15.22 -16.18
CA GLN A 562 3.04 -15.48 -15.69
C GLN A 562 3.65 -16.68 -16.42
N GLN A 563 4.86 -16.49 -16.89
CA GLN A 563 5.69 -17.52 -17.50
C GLN A 563 6.67 -18.09 -16.47
N THR A 564 7.38 -19.15 -16.84
CA THR A 564 8.48 -19.67 -16.01
C THR A 564 9.48 -18.58 -15.71
N SER A 565 9.76 -18.35 -14.44
CA SER A 565 10.72 -17.36 -13.97
C SER A 565 12.14 -17.69 -14.41
N ILE A 566 12.98 -16.70 -14.52
CA ILE A 566 14.40 -16.85 -14.81
C ILE A 566 15.13 -17.08 -13.51
N THR A 567 15.89 -18.19 -13.41
CA THR A 567 16.69 -18.54 -12.23
C THR A 567 18.12 -18.04 -12.38
N PHE A 568 18.61 -17.37 -11.35
CA PHE A 568 19.97 -16.84 -11.26
C PHE A 568 20.88 -17.76 -10.45
N PRO A 569 22.21 -17.62 -10.58
CA PRO A 569 23.15 -18.37 -9.76
C PRO A 569 22.92 -18.15 -8.26
N PRO A 570 23.30 -19.12 -7.39
CA PRO A 570 23.14 -18.98 -5.95
C PRO A 570 23.76 -17.67 -5.41
N GLY A 571 22.95 -16.91 -4.66
CA GLY A 571 23.32 -15.61 -4.09
C GLY A 571 23.25 -14.43 -5.05
N HIS A 572 22.91 -14.61 -6.33
CA HIS A 572 22.69 -13.55 -7.29
C HIS A 572 21.23 -13.13 -7.31
N TYR A 573 20.94 -11.90 -6.89
CA TYR A 573 19.60 -11.33 -6.89
C TYR A 573 19.50 -10.28 -7.99
N PRO A 574 18.72 -10.53 -9.06
CA PRO A 574 18.66 -9.67 -10.26
C PRO A 574 17.92 -8.39 -9.95
N ARG A 575 18.65 -7.32 -9.68
CA ARG A 575 18.06 -6.03 -9.34
C ARG A 575 17.61 -5.24 -10.58
N SER A 576 18.40 -5.26 -11.63
CA SER A 576 18.17 -4.50 -12.86
C SER A 576 18.36 -5.40 -14.07
N LEU A 577 17.43 -5.34 -15.03
CA LEU A 577 17.47 -6.13 -16.25
C LEU A 577 17.41 -5.21 -17.47
N ALA A 578 18.06 -5.63 -18.57
CA ALA A 578 17.97 -4.94 -19.85
C ALA A 578 18.16 -5.93 -21.01
N ALA A 579 17.35 -5.77 -22.06
CA ALA A 579 17.43 -6.54 -23.28
C ALA A 579 17.96 -5.71 -24.43
N SER A 580 18.98 -6.22 -25.13
CA SER A 580 19.43 -5.72 -26.45
C SER A 580 18.93 -6.62 -27.55
N GLY A 581 19.27 -6.33 -28.80
CA GLY A 581 18.96 -7.21 -29.94
C GLY A 581 19.67 -8.57 -29.88
N ASN A 582 20.70 -8.74 -29.04
CA ASN A 582 21.51 -9.97 -28.97
C ASN A 582 21.60 -10.58 -27.57
N ALA A 583 21.47 -9.81 -26.49
CA ALA A 583 21.63 -10.29 -25.14
C ALA A 583 20.57 -9.72 -24.18
N LEU A 584 20.19 -10.56 -23.20
CA LEU A 584 19.50 -10.15 -22.02
C LEU A 584 20.48 -10.20 -20.85
N LEU A 585 20.74 -9.03 -20.25
CA LEU A 585 21.67 -8.89 -19.15
C LEU A 585 20.91 -8.53 -17.86
N ALA A 586 21.47 -8.95 -16.72
CA ALA A 586 21.00 -8.55 -15.41
C ALA A 586 22.16 -8.07 -14.55
N LEU A 587 21.98 -6.98 -13.82
CA LEU A 587 22.84 -6.59 -12.73
C LEU A 587 22.30 -7.17 -11.44
N SER A 588 23.04 -8.11 -10.88
CA SER A 588 22.68 -8.84 -9.68
C SER A 588 23.44 -8.36 -8.47
N ARG A 589 22.72 -8.20 -7.35
CA ARG A 589 23.32 -8.06 -6.02
C ARG A 589 23.88 -9.41 -5.58
N ASN A 590 25.09 -9.44 -5.07
CA ASN A 590 25.68 -10.68 -4.54
C ASN A 590 25.46 -10.77 -3.03
N VAL A 591 24.47 -11.57 -2.62
CA VAL A 591 24.11 -11.75 -1.22
C VAL A 591 25.03 -12.74 -0.52
N ALA A 592 25.60 -13.68 -1.28
CA ALA A 592 26.46 -14.74 -0.73
C ALA A 592 27.73 -14.20 -0.06
N THR A 593 28.30 -13.14 -0.60
CA THR A 593 29.57 -12.59 -0.08
C THR A 593 29.39 -11.24 0.60
N GLY A 594 28.22 -10.59 0.44
CA GLY A 594 28.05 -9.19 0.83
C GLY A 594 28.99 -8.24 0.08
N GLY A 595 29.60 -8.74 -1.00
CA GLY A 595 30.59 -8.07 -1.84
C GLY A 595 29.96 -7.31 -3.01
N PRO A 596 30.79 -6.98 -4.03
CA PRO A 596 30.32 -6.32 -5.22
C PRO A 596 29.27 -7.16 -5.97
N GLY A 597 28.35 -6.49 -6.64
CA GLY A 597 27.42 -7.11 -7.56
C GLY A 597 28.11 -7.68 -8.80
N MET A 598 27.34 -8.41 -9.59
CA MET A 598 27.81 -9.03 -10.84
C MET A 598 26.81 -8.77 -11.96
N ILE A 599 27.31 -8.82 -13.19
CA ILE A 599 26.46 -8.85 -14.39
C ILE A 599 26.31 -10.30 -14.82
N ASP A 600 25.07 -10.75 -14.92
CA ASP A 600 24.70 -12.04 -15.40
C ASP A 600 24.13 -11.95 -16.82
N ARG A 601 24.39 -12.95 -17.64
CA ARG A 601 23.75 -13.15 -18.94
C ARG A 601 22.63 -14.17 -18.80
N VAL A 602 21.46 -13.82 -19.27
CA VAL A 602 20.27 -14.65 -19.22
C VAL A 602 20.13 -15.44 -20.53
N ASP A 603 20.03 -16.74 -20.42
CA ASP A 603 19.47 -17.58 -21.48
C ASP A 603 17.95 -17.64 -21.32
N PHE A 604 17.25 -16.91 -22.18
CA PHE A 604 15.81 -16.79 -22.10
C PHE A 604 15.07 -18.07 -22.49
N VAL A 605 15.71 -18.99 -23.26
CA VAL A 605 15.12 -20.26 -23.67
C VAL A 605 15.13 -21.26 -22.51
N SER A 606 16.28 -21.42 -21.86
CA SER A 606 16.42 -22.29 -20.69
C SER A 606 15.90 -21.68 -19.39
N ARG A 607 15.61 -20.39 -19.39
CA ARG A 607 15.19 -19.62 -18.18
C ARG A 607 16.25 -19.64 -17.07
N THR A 608 17.50 -19.64 -17.44
CA THR A 608 18.63 -19.61 -16.52
C THR A 608 19.56 -18.44 -16.80
N ALA A 609 20.29 -18.01 -15.80
CA ALA A 609 21.31 -16.99 -15.93
C ALA A 609 22.68 -17.52 -15.52
N THR A 610 23.73 -16.97 -16.09
CA THR A 610 25.12 -17.28 -15.74
C THR A 610 25.92 -15.99 -15.61
N ALA A 611 26.85 -15.94 -14.64
CA ALA A 611 27.72 -14.79 -14.48
C ALA A 611 28.59 -14.59 -15.74
N LEU A 612 28.65 -13.37 -16.24
CA LEU A 612 29.56 -13.02 -17.33
C LEU A 612 31.03 -13.18 -16.87
N PRO A 613 31.89 -13.79 -17.68
CA PRO A 613 33.32 -13.84 -17.34
C PRO A 613 33.96 -12.44 -17.42
N SER A 614 34.95 -12.17 -16.59
CA SER A 614 35.79 -10.98 -16.74
C SER A 614 36.68 -11.13 -17.97
N LEU A 615 36.60 -10.18 -18.91
CA LEU A 615 37.32 -10.20 -20.19
C LEU A 615 37.91 -8.81 -20.51
N GLY A 616 39.21 -8.78 -20.72
CA GLY A 616 39.89 -7.54 -21.12
C GLY A 616 39.72 -6.39 -20.10
N ILE A 617 39.12 -5.31 -20.53
CA ILE A 617 38.82 -4.14 -19.67
C ILE A 617 37.62 -4.34 -18.76
N PHE A 618 36.81 -5.31 -19.06
CA PHE A 618 35.62 -5.65 -18.27
C PHE A 618 36.00 -6.58 -17.11
N VAL A 619 35.83 -6.06 -15.92
CA VAL A 619 35.92 -6.86 -14.70
C VAL A 619 34.49 -6.99 -14.17
N ASN A 620 34.00 -8.23 -14.07
CA ASN A 620 32.65 -8.50 -13.56
C ASN A 620 32.61 -8.37 -12.03
N SER A 621 32.71 -7.14 -11.58
CA SER A 621 32.66 -6.69 -10.19
C SER A 621 32.10 -5.29 -10.21
N VAL A 622 30.80 -5.16 -9.96
CA VAL A 622 30.04 -3.93 -10.15
C VAL A 622 29.38 -3.48 -8.84
N ASN A 623 29.09 -2.19 -8.74
CA ASN A 623 28.33 -1.70 -7.59
C ASN A 623 26.91 -2.27 -7.63
N PRO A 624 26.42 -2.93 -6.55
CA PRO A 624 25.11 -3.56 -6.56
C PRO A 624 23.92 -2.59 -6.68
N ALA A 625 24.12 -1.30 -6.43
CA ALA A 625 23.10 -0.26 -6.61
C ALA A 625 23.08 0.33 -8.04
N GLY A 626 23.82 -0.27 -8.97
CA GLY A 626 23.86 0.13 -10.37
C GLY A 626 22.55 -0.18 -11.11
N VAL A 627 22.43 0.35 -12.33
CA VAL A 627 21.28 0.21 -13.21
C VAL A 627 21.69 -0.13 -14.63
N LEU A 628 20.89 -0.95 -15.31
CA LEU A 628 20.98 -1.24 -16.74
C LEU A 628 19.89 -0.48 -17.49
N THR A 629 20.23 0.12 -18.63
CA THR A 629 19.25 0.70 -19.55
C THR A 629 19.54 0.32 -21.00
N PRO A 630 18.61 -0.32 -21.70
CA PRO A 630 18.79 -0.69 -23.09
C PRO A 630 18.52 0.51 -24.00
N SER A 631 19.26 0.62 -25.11
CA SER A 631 18.84 1.51 -26.20
C SER A 631 17.59 0.92 -26.90
N PRO A 632 16.59 1.75 -27.26
CA PRO A 632 15.33 1.25 -27.85
C PRO A 632 15.55 0.51 -29.19
N ASN A 633 16.62 0.81 -29.90
CA ASN A 633 17.01 0.12 -31.14
C ASN A 633 17.74 -1.23 -30.90
N GLY A 634 17.94 -1.63 -29.63
CA GLY A 634 18.60 -2.87 -29.24
C GLY A 634 20.11 -2.92 -29.48
N ALA A 635 20.73 -1.81 -29.92
CA ALA A 635 22.15 -1.80 -30.28
C ALA A 635 23.09 -1.88 -29.07
N SER A 636 22.64 -1.43 -27.90
CA SER A 636 23.49 -1.32 -26.72
C SER A 636 22.73 -1.41 -25.40
N ILE A 637 23.48 -1.71 -24.32
CA ILE A 637 23.00 -1.59 -22.93
C ILE A 637 23.99 -0.71 -22.16
N LEU A 638 23.51 0.39 -21.62
CA LEU A 638 24.30 1.22 -20.72
C LEU A 638 24.20 0.64 -19.30
N VAL A 639 25.34 0.53 -18.64
CA VAL A 639 25.46 0.19 -17.21
C VAL A 639 25.98 1.42 -16.49
N ALA A 640 25.26 1.87 -15.47
CA ALA A 640 25.68 3.00 -14.65
C ALA A 640 25.67 2.63 -13.17
N MET A 641 26.67 3.12 -12.43
CA MET A 641 26.88 2.83 -11.02
C MET A 641 27.03 4.10 -10.19
N PRO A 642 26.58 4.12 -8.94
CA PRO A 642 26.65 5.32 -8.09
C PRO A 642 28.07 5.79 -7.79
N ASP A 643 29.06 4.89 -7.87
CA ASP A 643 30.49 5.20 -7.68
C ASP A 643 31.13 5.94 -8.87
N GLY A 644 30.35 6.23 -9.92
CA GLY A 644 30.81 6.96 -11.10
C GLY A 644 31.28 6.05 -12.24
N ASN A 645 31.24 4.75 -12.08
CA ASN A 645 31.60 3.81 -13.14
C ASN A 645 30.44 3.65 -14.13
N VAL A 646 30.72 3.82 -15.41
CA VAL A 646 29.78 3.68 -16.52
C VAL A 646 30.41 2.80 -17.60
N MET A 647 29.62 1.82 -18.10
CA MET A 647 30.07 0.89 -19.15
C MET A 647 29.01 0.79 -20.25
N LEU A 648 29.45 0.48 -21.46
CA LEU A 648 28.57 0.26 -22.60
C LEU A 648 28.79 -1.15 -23.17
N TYR A 649 27.77 -1.96 -23.10
CA TYR A 649 27.67 -3.23 -23.82
C TYR A 649 27.21 -2.95 -25.25
N ASP A 650 27.94 -3.46 -26.23
CA ASP A 650 27.63 -3.38 -27.65
C ASP A 650 27.05 -4.72 -28.11
N ALA A 651 25.80 -4.70 -28.63
CA ALA A 651 25.09 -5.92 -29.03
C ALA A 651 25.74 -6.59 -30.26
N SER A 652 26.37 -5.82 -31.14
CA SER A 652 27.05 -6.36 -32.33
C SER A 652 28.39 -7.03 -32.03
N ALA A 653 29.09 -6.52 -31.05
CA ALA A 653 30.37 -7.07 -30.58
C ALA A 653 30.16 -8.15 -29.51
N ASP A 654 28.96 -8.28 -28.95
CA ASP A 654 28.56 -9.16 -27.84
C ASP A 654 29.48 -9.03 -26.61
N THR A 655 29.92 -7.78 -26.32
CA THR A 655 30.82 -7.51 -25.20
C THR A 655 30.74 -6.04 -24.76
N PHE A 656 31.39 -5.72 -23.62
CA PHE A 656 31.60 -4.34 -23.18
C PHE A 656 32.76 -3.70 -23.97
N THR A 657 32.45 -2.69 -24.77
CA THR A 657 33.42 -2.04 -25.64
C THR A 657 34.01 -0.78 -25.03
N ILE A 658 33.28 -0.14 -24.13
CA ILE A 658 33.66 1.16 -23.55
C ILE A 658 33.36 1.12 -22.03
N SER A 659 34.33 1.68 -21.27
CA SER A 659 34.19 1.90 -19.82
C SER A 659 34.75 3.25 -19.44
N ARG A 660 34.14 3.92 -18.47
CA ARG A 660 34.53 5.21 -17.93
C ARG A 660 34.36 5.19 -16.40
N LYS A 661 35.35 5.75 -15.66
CA LYS A 661 35.39 5.73 -14.19
C LYS A 661 35.66 7.10 -13.55
N ASP A 662 35.64 8.17 -14.33
CA ASP A 662 35.96 9.53 -13.90
C ASP A 662 34.73 10.37 -13.50
N LEU A 663 33.52 9.84 -13.70
CA LEU A 663 32.32 10.44 -13.18
C LEU A 663 32.20 10.13 -11.68
N THR A 664 31.71 11.08 -10.90
CA THR A 664 31.62 10.93 -9.44
C THR A 664 30.18 11.08 -8.98
N SER A 665 29.78 10.27 -7.99
CA SER A 665 28.48 10.40 -7.31
C SER A 665 27.27 10.44 -8.25
N LEU A 666 27.19 9.47 -9.16
CA LEU A 666 26.06 9.37 -10.09
C LEU A 666 24.77 8.99 -9.39
N GLN A 667 23.75 9.80 -9.60
CA GLN A 667 22.39 9.52 -9.12
C GLN A 667 21.36 10.27 -9.97
N GLY A 668 20.10 9.86 -9.89
CA GLY A 668 18.99 10.51 -10.57
C GLY A 668 18.45 9.68 -11.74
N PRO A 669 17.88 10.33 -12.76
CA PRO A 669 17.29 9.65 -13.90
C PRO A 669 18.34 8.99 -14.79
N TYR A 670 17.91 7.98 -15.50
CA TYR A 670 18.70 7.28 -16.50
C TYR A 670 17.84 6.97 -17.73
N ALA A 671 18.41 7.12 -18.89
CA ALA A 671 17.74 6.85 -20.15
C ALA A 671 18.73 6.59 -21.29
N ALA A 672 18.31 5.84 -22.30
CA ALA A 672 19.03 5.63 -23.53
C ALA A 672 18.14 5.98 -24.74
N SER A 673 18.71 6.59 -25.78
CA SER A 673 18.00 6.89 -27.02
C SER A 673 18.30 5.88 -28.13
N SER A 674 17.48 5.86 -29.15
CA SER A 674 17.77 5.11 -30.40
C SER A 674 18.91 5.72 -31.23
N TYR A 675 19.41 6.87 -30.84
CA TYR A 675 20.46 7.61 -31.55
C TYR A 675 21.81 7.56 -30.84
N ASN A 676 22.05 6.53 -30.02
CA ASN A 676 23.30 6.34 -29.28
C ASN A 676 23.64 7.51 -28.34
N SER A 677 22.65 8.12 -27.77
CA SER A 677 22.77 9.11 -26.70
C SER A 677 22.24 8.53 -25.40
N TYR A 678 22.89 8.84 -24.30
CA TYR A 678 22.56 8.33 -22.98
C TYR A 678 22.50 9.47 -21.99
N LEU A 679 21.62 9.34 -21.01
CA LEU A 679 21.57 10.27 -19.89
C LEU A 679 21.68 9.51 -18.58
N ILE A 680 22.57 9.99 -17.68
CA ILE A 680 22.70 9.53 -16.29
C ILE A 680 22.78 10.75 -15.38
N GLY A 681 21.80 10.91 -14.54
CA GLY A 681 21.67 12.11 -13.71
C GLY A 681 21.53 13.36 -14.58
N ASN A 682 22.53 14.25 -14.54
CA ASN A 682 22.62 15.42 -15.41
C ASN A 682 23.59 15.26 -16.58
N ASN A 683 24.27 14.11 -16.68
CA ASN A 683 25.29 13.92 -17.72
C ASN A 683 24.66 13.35 -18.99
N TRP A 684 24.74 14.10 -20.07
CA TRP A 684 24.38 13.64 -21.42
C TRP A 684 25.60 13.09 -22.10
N LEU A 685 25.60 11.81 -22.42
CA LEU A 685 26.74 11.07 -22.97
C LEU A 685 26.48 10.67 -24.43
N ASN A 686 27.49 10.67 -25.26
CA ASN A 686 27.43 10.13 -26.63
C ASN A 686 27.76 8.62 -26.66
N ALA A 687 27.82 8.05 -27.85
CA ALA A 687 28.13 6.62 -28.09
C ALA A 687 29.51 6.19 -27.53
N ALA A 688 30.44 7.10 -27.32
CA ALA A 688 31.77 6.84 -26.72
C ALA A 688 31.77 7.11 -25.21
N LEU A 689 30.62 7.30 -24.58
CA LEU A 689 30.42 7.71 -23.19
C LEU A 689 31.12 9.05 -22.85
N VAL A 690 31.40 9.90 -23.85
CA VAL A 690 31.92 11.23 -23.60
C VAL A 690 30.76 12.16 -23.28
N PRO A 691 30.84 12.96 -22.22
CA PRO A 691 29.84 13.99 -21.94
C PRO A 691 29.82 15.02 -23.08
N VAL A 692 28.67 15.14 -23.74
CA VAL A 692 28.46 16.16 -24.79
C VAL A 692 27.73 17.37 -24.22
N GLY A 693 27.25 17.23 -22.97
CA GLY A 693 26.62 18.29 -22.21
C GLY A 693 26.33 17.86 -20.77
N THR A 694 26.22 18.86 -19.93
CA THR A 694 25.68 18.68 -18.56
C THR A 694 24.44 19.55 -18.49
N LEU A 695 23.29 18.90 -18.16
CA LEU A 695 22.06 19.64 -17.96
C LEU A 695 22.21 20.48 -16.69
N GLU A 696 21.97 21.78 -16.80
CA GLU A 696 21.94 22.64 -15.63
C GLU A 696 20.83 22.23 -14.65
N THR A 697 21.12 22.25 -13.37
CA THR A 697 20.13 22.01 -12.32
C THR A 697 19.30 23.26 -12.10
N ALA A 698 18.29 23.47 -12.92
CA ALA A 698 17.48 24.69 -12.86
C ALA A 698 16.70 24.84 -11.54
N SER A 699 16.25 23.77 -10.89
CA SER A 699 15.35 23.86 -9.72
C SER A 699 15.31 22.62 -8.83
N GLY A 700 16.43 21.97 -8.55
CA GLY A 700 16.50 20.89 -7.58
C GLY A 700 17.11 19.58 -8.09
N THR A 701 16.78 18.51 -7.41
CA THR A 701 17.30 17.17 -7.70
C THR A 701 16.67 16.60 -8.97
N PRO A 702 17.46 16.16 -9.98
CA PRO A 702 16.94 15.45 -11.14
C PRO A 702 16.28 14.14 -10.74
N SER A 703 15.10 13.89 -11.25
CA SER A 703 14.30 12.73 -10.84
C SER A 703 13.72 11.93 -12.01
N GLY A 704 13.54 12.54 -13.18
CA GLY A 704 13.00 11.87 -14.35
C GLY A 704 13.63 12.39 -15.63
N PHE A 705 13.85 11.47 -16.55
CA PHE A 705 14.22 11.78 -17.92
C PHE A 705 13.68 10.69 -18.85
N ALA A 706 13.19 11.10 -20.01
CA ALA A 706 12.82 10.18 -21.08
C ALA A 706 13.16 10.81 -22.43
N PHE A 707 13.87 10.06 -23.28
CA PHE A 707 14.12 10.46 -24.67
C PHE A 707 12.85 10.37 -25.51
N VAL A 708 12.66 11.36 -26.34
CA VAL A 708 11.77 11.36 -27.50
C VAL A 708 12.59 11.82 -28.67
N ASP A 709 12.92 10.89 -29.56
CA ASP A 709 13.87 11.08 -30.66
C ASP A 709 15.26 11.55 -30.15
N GLN A 710 15.73 12.72 -30.58
CA GLN A 710 17.00 13.33 -30.14
C GLN A 710 16.85 14.35 -29.01
N ALA A 711 15.63 14.60 -28.57
CA ALA A 711 15.27 15.46 -27.44
C ALA A 711 14.72 14.63 -26.29
N GLY A 712 14.24 15.26 -25.25
CA GLY A 712 13.64 14.56 -24.13
C GLY A 712 12.78 15.44 -23.23
N PHE A 713 12.15 14.81 -22.28
CA PHE A 713 11.53 15.45 -21.12
C PHE A 713 12.36 15.21 -19.89
N ARG A 714 12.52 16.22 -19.06
CA ARG A 714 13.21 16.13 -17.78
C ARG A 714 12.30 16.62 -16.66
N THR A 715 12.36 15.98 -15.50
CA THR A 715 11.75 16.48 -14.26
C THR A 715 12.80 16.67 -13.18
N THR A 716 12.60 17.73 -12.38
CA THR A 716 13.41 18.04 -11.20
C THR A 716 12.51 18.52 -10.08
N ALA A 717 12.93 18.35 -8.82
CA ALA A 717 12.28 18.97 -7.68
C ALA A 717 13.28 19.25 -6.56
N PRO A 718 13.10 20.34 -5.78
CA PRO A 718 13.97 20.63 -4.64
C PRO A 718 13.78 19.67 -3.48
N ALA A 719 12.57 19.15 -3.30
CA ALA A 719 12.21 18.17 -2.28
C ALA A 719 10.91 17.44 -2.68
N SER A 720 10.61 16.32 -2.03
CA SER A 720 9.39 15.54 -2.27
C SER A 720 8.10 16.28 -1.86
N THR A 721 8.20 17.32 -1.05
CA THR A 721 7.08 18.17 -0.62
C THR A 721 6.95 19.48 -1.41
N SER A 722 7.80 19.70 -2.42
CA SER A 722 7.75 20.87 -3.28
C SER A 722 7.25 20.49 -4.67
N PRO A 723 6.61 21.42 -5.42
CA PRO A 723 6.23 21.16 -6.79
C PRO A 723 7.48 20.85 -7.61
N GLY A 724 7.36 19.88 -8.51
CA GLY A 724 8.38 19.63 -9.50
C GLY A 724 8.32 20.60 -10.69
N VAL A 725 9.37 20.57 -11.48
CA VAL A 725 9.41 21.24 -12.78
C VAL A 725 9.58 20.17 -13.85
N ILE A 726 8.77 20.25 -14.90
CA ILE A 726 8.96 19.51 -16.14
C ILE A 726 9.40 20.46 -17.24
N GLU A 727 10.34 20.01 -18.06
CA GLU A 727 10.87 20.80 -19.17
C GLU A 727 11.20 19.92 -20.37
N ARG A 728 11.20 20.53 -21.57
CA ARG A 728 11.75 19.90 -22.77
C ARG A 728 13.23 20.18 -22.83
N VAL A 729 13.99 19.18 -23.21
CA VAL A 729 15.44 19.28 -23.25
C VAL A 729 15.95 18.83 -24.62
N ASN A 730 16.87 19.59 -25.18
CA ASN A 730 17.60 19.22 -26.38
C ASN A 730 19.10 19.42 -26.10
N GLN A 731 19.83 18.32 -25.92
CA GLN A 731 21.24 18.30 -25.50
C GLN A 731 21.52 19.22 -24.31
N ASN A 732 21.90 20.46 -24.53
CA ASN A 732 22.31 21.40 -23.47
C ASN A 732 21.30 22.51 -23.20
N THR A 733 20.19 22.53 -23.90
CA THR A 733 19.16 23.56 -23.73
C THR A 733 17.91 23.02 -23.12
N SER A 734 17.49 23.61 -22.00
CA SER A 734 16.21 23.46 -21.42
C SER A 734 15.25 24.53 -21.96
N VAL A 735 14.09 24.16 -22.39
CA VAL A 735 13.06 25.08 -22.89
C VAL A 735 11.72 24.81 -22.19
N ASN A 736 10.99 25.89 -21.99
CA ASN A 736 9.63 25.89 -21.43
C ASN A 736 9.54 25.16 -20.08
N PRO A 737 10.36 25.51 -19.07
CA PRO A 737 10.22 24.94 -17.75
C PRO A 737 8.83 25.27 -17.19
N THR A 738 8.09 24.23 -16.78
CA THR A 738 6.71 24.36 -16.32
C THR A 738 6.58 23.68 -14.96
N THR A 739 5.98 24.36 -14.01
CA THR A 739 5.77 23.81 -12.67
C THR A 739 4.69 22.71 -12.69
N MET A 740 5.00 21.58 -12.11
CA MET A 740 4.09 20.44 -11.96
C MET A 740 3.16 20.65 -10.76
N ALA A 741 2.03 19.98 -10.79
CA ALA A 741 1.10 19.96 -9.66
C ALA A 741 1.66 19.27 -8.41
N GLU A 742 2.61 18.36 -8.60
CA GLU A 742 3.22 17.56 -7.55
C GLU A 742 4.69 17.30 -7.83
N ALA A 743 5.48 17.01 -6.80
CA ALA A 743 6.86 16.60 -6.97
C ALA A 743 6.93 15.20 -7.59
N PRO A 744 7.83 14.95 -8.56
CA PRO A 744 8.19 13.62 -8.99
C PRO A 744 8.89 12.86 -7.86
N LEU A 745 8.90 11.52 -7.93
CA LEU A 745 9.69 10.72 -7.01
C LEU A 745 11.18 11.05 -7.15
N LEU A 746 11.86 11.23 -6.03
CA LEU A 746 13.26 11.59 -5.98
C LEU A 746 14.15 10.36 -5.72
N PRO A 747 15.40 10.35 -6.22
CA PRO A 747 16.36 9.32 -5.87
C PRO A 747 16.64 9.33 -4.36
N THR A 748 16.92 8.13 -3.83
CA THR A 748 17.31 7.93 -2.43
C THR A 748 18.68 7.27 -2.34
N THR A 749 19.23 7.15 -1.14
CA THR A 749 20.51 6.45 -0.94
C THR A 749 20.43 4.96 -1.27
N THR A 750 19.28 4.34 -1.10
CA THR A 750 19.02 2.92 -1.42
C THR A 750 18.61 2.73 -2.88
N MET A 751 18.03 3.74 -3.50
CA MET A 751 17.63 3.78 -4.90
C MET A 751 18.22 5.04 -5.56
N PRO A 752 19.53 5.05 -5.87
CA PRO A 752 20.20 6.23 -6.43
C PRO A 752 19.75 6.53 -7.86
N PHE A 753 19.28 5.53 -8.60
CA PHE A 753 18.76 5.69 -9.95
C PHE A 753 17.26 5.47 -9.99
N VAL A 754 16.55 6.36 -10.68
CA VAL A 754 15.09 6.35 -10.75
C VAL A 754 14.62 6.55 -12.20
N ARG A 755 13.55 5.85 -12.57
CA ARG A 755 12.81 6.05 -13.80
C ARG A 755 11.39 6.45 -13.45
N THR A 756 11.07 7.73 -13.61
CA THR A 756 9.82 8.33 -13.18
C THR A 756 9.00 8.91 -14.32
N LEU A 757 9.53 8.97 -15.54
CA LEU A 757 8.85 9.50 -16.71
C LEU A 757 8.57 8.41 -17.75
N ALA A 758 7.35 8.40 -18.25
CA ALA A 758 6.91 7.57 -19.36
C ALA A 758 6.12 8.42 -20.37
N PRO A 759 6.76 8.93 -21.42
CA PRO A 759 6.04 9.53 -22.55
C PRO A 759 5.22 8.47 -23.27
N LEU A 760 3.94 8.76 -23.53
CA LEU A 760 3.07 7.85 -24.28
C LEU A 760 3.34 7.96 -25.79
N ALA A 761 3.34 6.82 -26.47
CA ALA A 761 3.71 6.75 -27.88
C ALA A 761 2.77 7.53 -28.82
N ASN A 762 1.51 7.66 -28.45
CA ASN A 762 0.53 8.47 -29.17
C ASN A 762 0.70 9.98 -28.98
N GLN A 763 1.71 10.40 -28.23
CA GLN A 763 1.98 11.80 -27.88
C GLN A 763 0.78 12.52 -27.24
N SER A 764 -0.08 11.78 -26.53
CA SER A 764 -1.20 12.37 -25.80
C SER A 764 -0.76 12.98 -24.47
N ALA A 765 0.15 12.30 -23.77
CA ALA A 765 0.61 12.70 -22.46
C ALA A 765 2.02 12.19 -22.12
N VAL A 766 2.59 12.79 -21.09
CA VAL A 766 3.76 12.28 -20.35
C VAL A 766 3.29 11.91 -18.96
N ILE A 767 3.52 10.67 -18.55
CA ILE A 767 3.18 10.19 -17.22
C ILE A 767 4.40 10.37 -16.31
N SER A 768 4.20 10.98 -15.15
CA SER A 768 5.26 11.16 -14.14
C SER A 768 4.87 10.46 -12.85
N LEU A 769 5.72 9.58 -12.31
CA LEU A 769 5.55 9.05 -10.95
C LEU A 769 5.75 10.17 -9.94
N THR A 770 4.82 10.27 -9.00
CA THR A 770 4.77 11.32 -7.97
C THR A 770 4.47 10.72 -6.59
N VAL A 771 4.45 11.57 -5.57
CA VAL A 771 4.30 11.14 -4.16
C VAL A 771 2.94 10.47 -3.89
N SER A 772 1.86 10.96 -4.52
CA SER A 772 0.51 10.39 -4.33
C SER A 772 0.20 9.22 -5.27
N GLY A 773 0.97 9.07 -6.34
CA GLY A 773 0.72 8.08 -7.38
C GLY A 773 1.42 8.46 -8.67
N PHE A 774 0.67 8.98 -9.63
CA PHE A 774 1.25 9.55 -10.84
C PHE A 774 0.49 10.80 -11.31
N THR A 775 1.21 11.65 -12.02
CA THR A 775 0.65 12.85 -12.65
C THR A 775 0.62 12.66 -14.17
N VAL A 776 -0.56 12.88 -14.76
CA VAL A 776 -0.75 12.92 -16.21
C VAL A 776 -0.50 14.35 -16.69
N LEU A 777 0.53 14.55 -17.49
CA LEU A 777 0.89 15.82 -18.10
C LEU A 777 0.49 15.78 -19.57
N PRO A 778 -0.39 16.65 -20.07
CA PRO A 778 -0.67 16.73 -21.50
C PRO A 778 0.60 16.91 -22.31
N TRP A 779 0.67 16.35 -23.52
CA TRP A 779 1.89 16.47 -24.35
C TRP A 779 2.30 17.92 -24.60
N ASN A 780 1.32 18.80 -24.70
CA ASN A 780 1.51 20.24 -24.87
C ASN A 780 1.39 21.02 -23.55
N TYR A 781 1.81 20.44 -22.43
CA TYR A 781 1.73 21.04 -21.09
C TYR A 781 2.35 22.45 -21.04
N ASP A 782 3.31 22.74 -21.89
CA ASP A 782 4.04 24.01 -22.02
C ASP A 782 3.38 25.00 -22.97
N ALA A 783 2.25 24.67 -23.58
CA ALA A 783 1.52 25.59 -24.41
C ALA A 783 1.01 26.78 -23.60
N ALA A 784 1.15 27.98 -24.18
CA ALA A 784 0.57 29.18 -23.58
C ALA A 784 -0.96 29.03 -23.50
N VAL A 785 -1.50 29.12 -22.31
CA VAL A 785 -2.95 29.08 -22.08
C VAL A 785 -3.45 30.52 -21.91
N ALA A 786 -4.37 30.94 -22.78
CA ALA A 786 -4.97 32.26 -22.66
C ALA A 786 -5.75 32.39 -21.35
N PRO A 787 -5.78 33.61 -20.73
CA PRO A 787 -6.56 33.83 -19.51
C PRO A 787 -8.05 33.60 -19.76
N PRO A 788 -8.77 33.08 -18.75
CA PRO A 788 -10.20 32.84 -18.89
C PRO A 788 -10.99 34.12 -19.00
N GLN A 789 -12.11 34.05 -19.68
CA GLN A 789 -13.05 35.18 -19.82
C GLN A 789 -14.46 34.74 -19.41
N ILE A 790 -15.10 35.49 -18.53
CA ILE A 790 -16.49 35.28 -18.13
C ILE A 790 -17.36 36.20 -19.00
N ALA A 791 -18.34 35.64 -19.73
CA ALA A 791 -19.27 36.36 -20.61
C ALA A 791 -20.65 36.53 -19.97
N SER A 792 -21.14 35.53 -19.24
CA SER A 792 -22.44 35.61 -18.57
C SER A 792 -22.54 34.65 -17.37
N VAL A 793 -23.40 35.02 -16.43
CA VAL A 793 -23.84 34.19 -15.29
C VAL A 793 -25.36 34.13 -15.37
N VAL A 794 -25.92 32.94 -15.40
CA VAL A 794 -27.36 32.69 -15.54
C VAL A 794 -27.81 31.58 -14.59
N ASN A 795 -29.11 31.53 -14.33
CA ASN A 795 -29.76 30.45 -13.64
C ASN A 795 -29.62 29.14 -14.47
N ALA A 796 -29.22 28.06 -13.85
CA ALA A 796 -28.95 26.80 -14.56
C ALA A 796 -30.23 26.11 -15.06
N ALA A 797 -31.41 26.43 -14.51
CA ALA A 797 -32.64 25.79 -14.88
C ALA A 797 -33.23 26.32 -16.20
N ASP A 798 -33.11 27.60 -16.48
CA ASP A 798 -33.79 28.24 -17.61
C ASP A 798 -32.91 29.22 -18.41
N GLY A 799 -31.66 29.43 -17.99
CA GLY A 799 -30.73 30.34 -18.66
C GLY A 799 -31.03 31.83 -18.44
N THR A 800 -31.92 32.23 -17.51
CA THR A 800 -32.24 33.63 -17.21
C THR A 800 -31.17 34.30 -16.33
N LYS A 801 -31.09 35.62 -16.38
CA LYS A 801 -30.05 36.38 -15.67
C LYS A 801 -30.22 36.48 -14.17
N PRO A 802 -31.42 36.58 -13.57
CA PRO A 802 -31.51 36.65 -12.14
C PRO A 802 -31.10 35.35 -11.49
N VAL A 803 -30.18 35.46 -10.51
CA VAL A 803 -29.68 34.37 -9.72
C VAL A 803 -29.81 34.64 -8.23
N ALA A 804 -29.87 33.64 -7.40
CA ALA A 804 -30.04 33.76 -5.96
C ALA A 804 -29.11 32.84 -5.16
N PRO A 805 -28.83 33.13 -3.87
CA PRO A 805 -27.96 32.35 -3.03
C PRO A 805 -28.44 30.89 -2.95
N GLY A 806 -27.50 29.95 -2.96
CA GLY A 806 -27.77 28.48 -2.91
C GLY A 806 -28.32 27.90 -4.20
N GLY A 807 -28.69 28.77 -5.20
CA GLY A 807 -29.17 28.28 -6.49
C GLY A 807 -28.08 27.76 -7.41
N LEU A 808 -28.45 26.85 -8.33
CA LEU A 808 -27.55 26.38 -9.38
C LEU A 808 -27.43 27.45 -10.48
N ILE A 809 -26.19 27.63 -10.91
CA ILE A 809 -25.85 28.63 -11.95
C ILE A 809 -25.07 27.95 -13.09
N SER A 810 -25.24 28.49 -14.30
CA SER A 810 -24.38 28.26 -15.44
C SER A 810 -23.60 29.52 -15.76
N VAL A 811 -22.29 29.41 -15.81
CA VAL A 811 -21.38 30.50 -16.18
C VAL A 811 -20.83 30.20 -17.55
N TYR A 812 -21.00 31.11 -18.50
CA TYR A 812 -20.47 30.93 -19.85
C TYR A 812 -19.33 31.90 -20.14
N GLY A 813 -18.42 31.47 -20.99
CA GLY A 813 -17.22 32.22 -21.27
C GLY A 813 -16.29 31.54 -22.28
N GLN A 814 -15.02 31.90 -22.20
CA GLN A 814 -13.95 31.27 -23.01
C GLN A 814 -12.77 30.91 -22.13
N GLN A 815 -12.07 29.83 -22.49
CA GLN A 815 -10.90 29.31 -21.77
C GLN A 815 -11.20 29.05 -20.27
N MET A 816 -12.42 28.61 -19.98
CA MET A 816 -12.90 28.47 -18.59
C MET A 816 -12.36 27.23 -17.89
N SER A 817 -11.98 26.20 -18.66
CA SER A 817 -11.28 25.00 -18.16
C SER A 817 -10.46 24.39 -19.30
N PRO A 818 -9.29 23.81 -19.01
CA PRO A 818 -8.51 23.06 -20.00
C PRO A 818 -9.13 21.69 -20.33
N VAL A 819 -10.02 21.21 -19.49
CA VAL A 819 -10.65 19.88 -19.60
C VAL A 819 -12.16 19.97 -19.49
N ASN A 820 -12.83 18.91 -19.91
CA ASN A 820 -14.27 18.74 -19.81
C ASN A 820 -14.56 17.66 -18.76
N ILE A 821 -15.00 18.05 -17.57
CA ILE A 821 -15.23 17.16 -16.43
C ILE A 821 -16.53 17.51 -15.74
N ALA A 822 -17.30 16.48 -15.36
CA ALA A 822 -18.41 16.56 -14.41
C ALA A 822 -18.06 15.76 -13.15
N THR A 823 -18.61 16.17 -12.01
CA THR A 823 -18.45 15.44 -10.75
C THR A 823 -19.81 15.11 -10.14
N GLN A 824 -19.85 13.99 -9.42
CA GLN A 824 -20.95 13.60 -8.55
C GLN A 824 -20.52 13.54 -7.08
N GLU A 825 -19.28 13.97 -6.79
CA GLU A 825 -18.77 14.01 -5.42
C GLU A 825 -19.57 15.01 -4.58
N VAL A 826 -19.92 14.62 -3.37
CA VAL A 826 -20.50 15.50 -2.36
C VAL A 826 -19.68 15.41 -1.07
N PRO A 827 -19.28 16.53 -0.47
CA PRO A 827 -19.53 17.93 -0.90
C PRO A 827 -18.95 18.25 -2.28
N LEU A 828 -19.66 19.12 -3.03
CA LEU A 828 -19.17 19.54 -4.33
C LEU A 828 -17.81 20.23 -4.22
N PRO A 829 -16.83 19.90 -5.09
CA PRO A 829 -15.50 20.50 -5.06
C PRO A 829 -15.56 22.00 -5.45
N THR A 830 -14.71 22.80 -4.82
CA THR A 830 -14.52 24.22 -5.14
C THR A 830 -13.40 24.46 -6.16
N ALA A 831 -12.71 23.40 -6.57
CA ALA A 831 -11.80 23.36 -7.69
C ALA A 831 -12.11 22.12 -8.53
N LEU A 832 -12.34 22.29 -9.83
CA LEU A 832 -12.66 21.19 -10.74
C LEU A 832 -11.98 21.44 -12.09
N GLY A 833 -11.33 20.43 -12.66
CA GLY A 833 -10.68 20.52 -13.97
C GLY A 833 -9.72 21.70 -14.09
N GLU A 834 -8.90 21.93 -13.07
CA GLU A 834 -7.94 23.04 -12.99
C GLU A 834 -8.57 24.44 -13.00
N SER A 835 -9.85 24.52 -12.72
CA SER A 835 -10.63 25.77 -12.70
C SER A 835 -11.16 26.05 -11.31
N CYS A 836 -11.27 27.33 -11.01
CA CYS A 836 -11.69 27.80 -9.71
C CYS A 836 -12.45 29.11 -9.86
N LEU A 837 -13.72 29.06 -9.51
CA LEU A 837 -14.64 30.16 -9.62
C LEU A 837 -14.91 30.76 -8.23
N THR A 838 -14.83 32.06 -8.09
CA THR A 838 -15.17 32.75 -6.85
C THR A 838 -16.20 33.87 -7.06
N VAL A 839 -17.01 34.09 -6.05
CA VAL A 839 -17.95 35.23 -5.97
C VAL A 839 -17.63 36.01 -4.71
N ASN A 840 -17.26 37.26 -4.84
CA ASN A 840 -16.78 38.12 -3.74
C ASN A 840 -15.65 37.47 -2.92
N GLY A 841 -14.78 36.69 -3.60
CA GLY A 841 -13.71 35.93 -2.97
C GLY A 841 -14.14 34.62 -2.31
N ILE A 842 -15.43 34.27 -2.31
CA ILE A 842 -15.96 33.01 -1.80
C ILE A 842 -16.01 32.00 -2.94
N ALA A 843 -15.48 30.81 -2.72
CA ALA A 843 -15.43 29.76 -3.74
C ALA A 843 -16.82 29.22 -4.07
N VAL A 844 -17.04 28.97 -5.36
CA VAL A 844 -18.25 28.37 -5.90
C VAL A 844 -18.06 26.86 -5.98
N PRO A 845 -18.88 26.04 -5.30
CA PRO A 845 -18.92 24.61 -5.52
C PRO A 845 -19.34 24.28 -6.95
N MET A 846 -18.58 23.42 -7.65
CA MET A 846 -18.74 23.17 -9.07
C MET A 846 -19.23 21.75 -9.34
N LEU A 847 -20.10 21.60 -10.34
CA LEU A 847 -20.67 20.36 -10.84
C LEU A 847 -20.06 19.93 -12.17
N PHE A 848 -19.72 20.92 -13.00
CA PHE A 848 -19.25 20.71 -14.36
C PHE A 848 -18.36 21.85 -14.81
N VAL A 849 -17.30 21.52 -15.53
CA VAL A 849 -16.44 22.50 -16.20
C VAL A 849 -16.11 22.06 -17.62
N SER A 850 -15.99 23.03 -18.50
CA SER A 850 -15.52 22.88 -19.89
C SER A 850 -14.81 24.16 -20.32
N SER A 851 -14.28 24.21 -21.54
CA SER A 851 -13.65 25.41 -22.07
C SER A 851 -14.61 26.61 -22.23
N GLN A 852 -15.92 26.38 -22.23
CA GLN A 852 -16.94 27.38 -22.49
C GLN A 852 -17.99 27.54 -21.41
N GLN A 853 -18.06 26.62 -20.46
CA GLN A 853 -19.11 26.57 -19.45
C GLN A 853 -18.63 26.01 -18.11
N ILE A 854 -19.09 26.61 -17.03
CA ILE A 854 -18.99 26.07 -15.67
C ILE A 854 -20.39 26.02 -15.08
N ASN A 855 -20.80 24.86 -14.52
CA ASN A 855 -22.00 24.76 -13.69
C ASN A 855 -21.60 24.61 -12.23
N GLY A 856 -22.27 25.32 -11.35
CA GLY A 856 -22.00 25.27 -9.92
C GLY A 856 -23.15 25.79 -9.08
N GLN A 857 -22.98 25.73 -7.76
CA GLN A 857 -23.93 26.31 -6.81
C GLN A 857 -23.45 27.69 -6.34
N LEU A 858 -24.26 28.70 -6.50
CA LEU A 858 -23.97 30.04 -5.95
C LEU A 858 -23.87 29.95 -4.42
N PRO A 859 -22.80 30.44 -3.78
CA PRO A 859 -22.66 30.34 -2.33
C PRO A 859 -23.88 30.88 -1.58
N THR A 860 -24.25 30.26 -0.47
CA THR A 860 -25.46 30.59 0.30
C THR A 860 -25.35 31.90 1.07
N ASN A 861 -24.13 32.40 1.28
CA ASN A 861 -23.81 33.60 2.06
C ASN A 861 -23.48 34.86 1.20
N VAL A 862 -23.84 34.86 -0.09
CA VAL A 862 -23.65 36.00 -1.01
C VAL A 862 -24.98 36.67 -1.37
N ASN A 863 -25.00 37.98 -1.52
CA ASN A 863 -26.19 38.72 -1.94
C ASN A 863 -25.83 40.11 -2.55
N GLY A 864 -26.78 40.76 -3.21
CA GLY A 864 -26.61 42.08 -3.78
C GLY A 864 -25.64 42.12 -4.97
N ASN A 865 -24.93 43.25 -5.11
CA ASN A 865 -23.92 43.39 -6.15
C ASN A 865 -22.74 42.51 -5.85
N ALA A 866 -22.34 41.70 -6.82
CA ALA A 866 -21.27 40.71 -6.67
C ALA A 866 -20.26 40.80 -7.80
N THR A 867 -19.04 40.38 -7.48
CA THR A 867 -17.92 40.25 -8.42
C THR A 867 -17.54 38.80 -8.54
N MET A 868 -17.55 38.28 -9.76
CA MET A 868 -17.10 36.92 -10.05
C MET A 868 -15.72 36.94 -10.70
N THR A 869 -14.85 36.05 -10.28
CA THR A 869 -13.55 35.82 -10.91
C THR A 869 -13.32 34.34 -11.12
N LEU A 870 -12.67 33.99 -12.22
CA LEU A 870 -12.28 32.66 -12.58
C LEU A 870 -10.76 32.56 -12.64
N ARG A 871 -10.20 31.54 -12.00
CA ARG A 871 -8.79 31.18 -12.10
C ARG A 871 -8.65 29.86 -12.85
N THR A 872 -7.73 29.83 -13.80
CA THR A 872 -7.38 28.64 -14.58
C THR A 872 -5.84 28.60 -14.75
N PRO A 873 -5.27 27.56 -15.35
CA PRO A 873 -3.87 27.56 -15.73
C PRO A 873 -3.43 28.74 -16.64
N GLY A 874 -4.37 29.40 -17.33
CA GLY A 874 -4.11 30.59 -18.13
C GLY A 874 -4.02 31.90 -17.34
N GLY A 875 -4.34 31.87 -16.05
CA GLY A 875 -4.35 33.06 -15.19
C GLY A 875 -5.69 33.36 -14.55
N ILE A 876 -5.96 34.63 -14.28
CA ILE A 876 -7.20 35.13 -13.65
C ILE A 876 -7.99 35.89 -14.68
N SER A 877 -9.32 35.69 -14.74
CA SER A 877 -10.24 36.52 -15.55
C SER A 877 -10.30 37.95 -15.05
N ASP A 878 -10.72 38.83 -15.91
CA ASP A 878 -11.25 40.15 -15.49
C ASP A 878 -12.42 39.95 -14.54
N ASN A 879 -12.69 41.00 -13.72
CA ASN A 879 -13.82 41.04 -12.81
C ASN A 879 -15.13 41.08 -13.59
N PHE A 880 -15.98 40.10 -13.37
CA PHE A 880 -17.35 40.09 -13.93
C PHE A 880 -18.36 40.56 -12.86
N TYR A 881 -19.08 41.63 -13.14
CA TYR A 881 -20.03 42.21 -12.22
C TYR A 881 -21.46 41.78 -12.53
N PHE A 882 -22.21 41.36 -11.50
CA PHE A 882 -23.61 40.95 -11.63
C PHE A 882 -24.36 41.17 -10.31
N SER A 883 -25.70 41.02 -10.35
CA SER A 883 -26.53 41.16 -9.16
C SER A 883 -27.13 39.84 -8.73
N ILE A 884 -27.14 39.60 -7.41
CA ILE A 884 -27.75 38.47 -6.76
C ILE A 884 -29.00 38.94 -6.03
N LEU A 885 -30.15 38.34 -6.36
CA LEU A 885 -31.44 38.62 -5.72
C LEU A 885 -31.60 37.74 -4.49
N SER A 886 -32.50 38.11 -3.57
CA SER A 886 -32.84 37.29 -2.40
C SER A 886 -33.48 35.95 -2.78
N ALA A 887 -34.24 35.94 -3.89
CA ALA A 887 -34.74 34.76 -4.56
C ALA A 887 -34.92 35.07 -6.06
N ALA A 888 -34.65 34.07 -6.89
CA ALA A 888 -34.82 34.08 -8.35
C ALA A 888 -35.24 32.66 -8.79
N PRO A 889 -36.49 32.26 -8.49
CA PRO A 889 -36.96 30.92 -8.76
C PRO A 889 -36.95 30.62 -10.26
N SER A 890 -36.42 29.47 -10.65
CA SER A 890 -36.50 28.97 -12.03
C SER A 890 -36.82 27.49 -12.01
N ILE A 891 -37.81 27.08 -12.78
CA ILE A 891 -38.25 25.69 -12.90
C ILE A 891 -37.31 24.98 -13.88
N PHE A 892 -36.82 23.82 -13.51
CA PHE A 892 -36.01 22.99 -14.39
C PHE A 892 -36.81 22.54 -15.62
N ARG A 893 -36.10 22.39 -16.71
CA ARG A 893 -36.64 21.86 -17.96
C ARG A 893 -36.08 20.48 -18.25
N THR A 894 -36.92 19.64 -18.81
CA THR A 894 -36.50 18.32 -19.28
C THR A 894 -35.46 18.43 -20.40
N GLY A 895 -34.70 17.35 -20.64
CA GLY A 895 -33.54 17.27 -21.51
C GLY A 895 -33.62 17.86 -22.91
N THR A 896 -32.58 17.77 -23.67
CA THR A 896 -32.36 18.45 -24.96
C THR A 896 -32.75 17.61 -26.19
N ALA A 897 -33.25 16.37 -26.03
CA ALA A 897 -33.62 15.48 -27.10
C ALA A 897 -34.84 14.62 -26.75
N GLY A 898 -35.69 14.36 -27.73
CA GLY A 898 -36.89 13.53 -27.61
C GLY A 898 -38.21 14.36 -27.50
N PRO A 899 -39.35 13.69 -27.45
CA PRO A 899 -40.68 14.33 -27.44
C PRO A 899 -40.99 15.13 -26.16
N GLU A 900 -40.24 14.89 -25.07
CA GLU A 900 -40.41 15.59 -23.78
C GLU A 900 -39.39 16.72 -23.57
N THR A 901 -38.71 17.15 -24.62
CA THR A 901 -37.68 18.19 -24.55
C THR A 901 -38.25 19.53 -24.16
N GLY A 902 -37.67 20.14 -23.15
CA GLY A 902 -38.01 21.52 -22.73
C GLY A 902 -39.30 21.67 -21.92
N LEU A 903 -39.94 20.56 -21.54
CA LEU A 903 -41.11 20.59 -20.64
C LEU A 903 -40.68 21.02 -19.22
N ALA A 904 -41.65 21.56 -18.48
CA ALA A 904 -41.45 21.85 -17.06
C ALA A 904 -41.18 20.56 -16.29
N THR A 905 -40.14 20.52 -15.44
CA THR A 905 -39.87 19.38 -14.56
C THR A 905 -40.84 19.42 -13.38
N VAL A 906 -42.06 19.00 -13.67
CA VAL A 906 -43.19 18.92 -12.73
C VAL A 906 -43.77 17.52 -12.78
N PHE A 907 -44.00 16.92 -11.64
CA PHE A 907 -44.52 15.55 -11.50
C PHE A 907 -45.86 15.57 -10.80
N ARG A 908 -46.71 14.63 -11.14
CA ARG A 908 -47.93 14.31 -10.36
C ARG A 908 -47.58 13.32 -9.26
N ASP A 909 -48.01 13.63 -8.04
CA ASP A 909 -47.69 12.79 -6.89
C ASP A 909 -48.42 11.44 -6.92
N ASP A 910 -49.58 11.37 -7.51
CA ASP A 910 -50.43 10.17 -7.57
C ASP A 910 -49.85 9.04 -8.44
N ASN A 911 -49.12 9.39 -9.48
CA ASN A 911 -48.54 8.42 -10.39
C ASN A 911 -46.98 8.49 -10.49
N GLY A 912 -46.40 9.56 -9.91
CA GLY A 912 -44.94 9.77 -9.96
C GLY A 912 -44.38 10.10 -11.36
N GLU A 913 -45.23 10.44 -12.33
CA GLU A 913 -44.87 10.70 -13.70
C GLU A 913 -44.77 12.20 -14.02
N LEU A 914 -43.89 12.52 -14.97
CA LEU A 914 -43.74 13.87 -15.50
C LEU A 914 -45.05 14.37 -16.11
N ILE A 915 -45.38 15.63 -15.84
CA ILE A 915 -46.50 16.31 -16.49
C ILE A 915 -46.13 16.61 -17.97
N THR A 916 -46.94 16.03 -18.84
CA THR A 916 -46.77 16.10 -20.30
C THR A 916 -48.12 16.40 -20.98
N PRO A 917 -48.18 16.63 -22.27
CA PRO A 917 -49.43 16.73 -22.99
C PRO A 917 -50.32 15.46 -22.89
N THR A 918 -49.75 14.32 -22.61
CA THR A 918 -50.46 13.04 -22.43
C THR A 918 -50.69 12.64 -20.97
N ASN A 919 -49.99 13.30 -20.03
CA ASN A 919 -50.18 13.18 -18.58
C ASN A 919 -50.46 14.59 -18.00
N PRO A 920 -51.63 15.17 -18.17
CA PRO A 920 -51.98 16.53 -17.79
C PRO A 920 -52.24 16.68 -16.28
N ILE A 921 -52.30 17.92 -15.80
CA ILE A 921 -52.72 18.23 -14.44
C ILE A 921 -54.24 18.19 -14.35
N HIS A 922 -54.79 17.67 -13.26
CA HIS A 922 -56.20 17.66 -12.92
C HIS A 922 -56.48 18.44 -11.62
N PRO A 923 -57.68 18.97 -11.45
CA PRO A 923 -58.10 19.52 -10.17
C PRO A 923 -57.99 18.48 -9.04
N ASN A 924 -57.48 18.88 -7.87
CA ASN A 924 -57.14 18.12 -6.70
C ASN A 924 -55.85 17.27 -6.81
N ASP A 925 -55.12 17.33 -7.93
CA ASP A 925 -53.79 16.76 -7.99
C ASP A 925 -52.87 17.43 -6.97
N ILE A 926 -51.91 16.69 -6.44
CA ILE A 926 -50.71 17.25 -5.84
C ILE A 926 -49.59 17.18 -6.87
N ILE A 927 -48.96 18.32 -7.10
CA ILE A 927 -47.85 18.43 -8.04
C ILE A 927 -46.57 18.78 -7.32
N THR A 928 -45.48 18.14 -7.75
CA THR A 928 -44.11 18.45 -7.29
C THR A 928 -43.36 19.17 -8.38
N ILE A 929 -42.96 20.41 -8.14
CA ILE A 929 -42.27 21.32 -9.04
C ILE A 929 -40.78 21.31 -8.63
N TYR A 930 -39.89 20.94 -9.52
CA TYR A 930 -38.45 21.04 -9.29
C TYR A 930 -37.90 22.35 -9.85
N ALA A 931 -37.19 23.08 -8.97
CA ALA A 931 -36.69 24.41 -9.28
C ALA A 931 -35.29 24.65 -8.66
N THR A 932 -34.65 25.73 -9.03
CA THR A 932 -33.47 26.25 -8.33
C THR A 932 -33.60 27.76 -8.12
N GLY A 933 -32.67 28.33 -7.32
CA GLY A 933 -32.64 29.77 -7.08
C GLY A 933 -33.68 30.28 -6.11
N MET A 934 -34.26 29.47 -5.24
CA MET A 934 -35.29 29.87 -4.28
C MET A 934 -34.73 30.53 -3.00
N GLY A 935 -33.43 30.83 -2.97
CA GLY A 935 -32.80 31.60 -1.90
C GLY A 935 -32.50 30.81 -0.64
N ALA A 936 -32.31 31.52 0.47
CA ALA A 936 -31.92 30.95 1.75
C ALA A 936 -32.96 29.98 2.32
N THR A 937 -32.48 28.98 3.08
CA THR A 937 -33.31 27.96 3.75
C THR A 937 -33.16 27.98 5.27
N SER A 938 -34.15 27.46 5.97
CA SER A 938 -34.12 27.23 7.40
C SER A 938 -34.52 25.77 7.71
N PRO A 939 -33.68 25.01 8.35
CA PRO A 939 -32.29 25.32 8.71
C PRO A 939 -31.39 25.61 7.49
N PRO A 940 -30.32 26.38 7.65
CA PRO A 940 -29.39 26.68 6.56
C PRO A 940 -28.62 25.45 6.17
N VAL A 941 -28.30 25.29 4.89
CA VAL A 941 -27.42 24.24 4.35
C VAL A 941 -26.19 24.91 3.78
N ASP A 942 -25.02 24.43 4.11
CA ASP A 942 -23.75 24.94 3.61
C ASP A 942 -23.60 24.72 2.10
N SER A 943 -22.88 25.62 1.44
CA SER A 943 -22.66 25.56 0.00
C SER A 943 -21.92 24.28 -0.40
N GLY A 944 -22.41 23.60 -1.41
CA GLY A 944 -21.86 22.32 -1.91
C GLY A 944 -22.31 21.08 -1.14
N MET A 945 -23.02 21.24 -0.03
CA MET A 945 -23.53 20.13 0.76
C MET A 945 -24.90 19.66 0.25
N PRO A 946 -25.14 18.34 0.24
CA PRO A 946 -26.48 17.82 -0.03
C PRO A 946 -27.45 18.19 1.10
N ALA A 947 -28.70 18.45 0.75
CA ALA A 947 -29.72 18.80 1.72
C ALA A 947 -30.02 17.60 2.67
N PRO A 948 -30.12 17.81 4.00
CA PRO A 948 -30.45 16.76 4.94
C PRO A 948 -31.94 16.34 4.79
N ALA A 949 -32.21 15.07 5.04
CA ALA A 949 -33.58 14.54 5.08
C ALA A 949 -34.32 14.88 6.38
N ASN A 950 -33.60 15.22 7.44
CA ASN A 950 -34.18 15.58 8.74
C ASN A 950 -33.22 16.50 9.52
N PRO A 951 -33.61 17.73 9.91
CA PRO A 951 -34.84 18.40 9.49
C PRO A 951 -34.79 18.85 8.03
N LEU A 952 -35.95 18.90 7.38
CA LEU A 952 -36.08 19.39 6.01
C LEU A 952 -35.82 20.92 5.94
N PRO A 953 -34.93 21.38 5.03
CA PRO A 953 -34.63 22.80 4.88
C PRO A 953 -35.71 23.50 4.03
N ASN A 954 -36.59 24.29 4.66
CA ASN A 954 -37.62 25.08 4.00
C ASN A 954 -37.07 26.42 3.52
N THR A 955 -37.61 26.99 2.43
CA THR A 955 -37.29 28.35 1.97
C THR A 955 -37.68 29.38 3.03
N VAL A 956 -36.79 30.34 3.31
CA VAL A 956 -37.03 31.42 4.27
C VAL A 956 -38.12 32.37 3.75
N ILE A 957 -38.14 32.64 2.45
CA ILE A 957 -39.19 33.41 1.78
C ILE A 957 -40.12 32.41 1.12
N ALA A 958 -41.40 32.39 1.50
CA ALA A 958 -42.38 31.49 0.91
C ALA A 958 -42.64 31.90 -0.57
N PRO A 959 -42.64 30.91 -1.51
CA PRO A 959 -43.05 31.21 -2.88
C PRO A 959 -44.57 31.30 -2.99
N ASP A 960 -45.05 32.07 -4.00
CA ASP A 960 -46.43 32.03 -4.48
C ASP A 960 -46.50 31.22 -5.77
N VAL A 961 -47.37 30.23 -5.83
CA VAL A 961 -47.54 29.39 -7.01
C VAL A 961 -48.95 29.59 -7.56
N THR A 962 -49.04 29.87 -8.85
CA THR A 962 -50.35 30.01 -9.54
C THR A 962 -50.39 29.15 -10.78
N LEU A 963 -51.57 28.60 -11.07
CA LEU A 963 -51.86 27.84 -12.28
C LEU A 963 -53.01 28.52 -13.02
N GLY A 964 -52.71 29.07 -14.20
CA GLY A 964 -53.69 29.90 -14.93
C GLY A 964 -54.20 31.10 -14.15
N GLY A 965 -53.36 31.67 -13.27
CA GLY A 965 -53.68 32.80 -12.38
C GLY A 965 -54.41 32.40 -11.09
N VAL A 966 -54.75 31.13 -10.91
CA VAL A 966 -55.35 30.63 -9.67
C VAL A 966 -54.27 30.20 -8.70
N PRO A 967 -54.21 30.71 -7.45
CA PRO A 967 -53.19 30.30 -6.48
C PRO A 967 -53.35 28.86 -6.05
N LEU A 968 -52.25 28.12 -5.98
CA LEU A 968 -52.18 26.77 -5.47
C LEU A 968 -51.87 26.77 -3.96
N ASN A 969 -52.33 25.75 -3.26
CA ASN A 969 -52.01 25.58 -1.85
C ASN A 969 -50.67 24.84 -1.71
N ILE A 970 -49.66 25.53 -1.17
CA ILE A 970 -48.30 25.01 -1.01
C ILE A 970 -48.24 24.13 0.23
N LEU A 971 -47.85 22.88 0.03
CA LEU A 971 -47.69 21.87 1.08
C LEU A 971 -46.25 21.84 1.60
N TYR A 972 -45.29 22.06 0.71
CA TYR A 972 -43.87 22.13 1.03
C TYR A 972 -43.11 23.01 0.01
N ALA A 973 -42.14 23.78 0.47
CA ALA A 973 -41.22 24.50 -0.39
C ALA A 973 -39.82 24.51 0.28
N GLY A 974 -38.87 23.82 -0.30
CA GLY A 974 -37.55 23.72 0.29
C GLY A 974 -36.59 22.93 -0.59
N LEU A 975 -35.41 22.58 -0.05
CA LEU A 975 -34.41 21.76 -0.75
C LEU A 975 -34.83 20.28 -0.81
N VAL A 976 -34.46 19.64 -1.90
CA VAL A 976 -34.66 18.20 -2.11
C VAL A 976 -33.61 17.44 -1.27
N PRO A 977 -34.03 16.51 -0.39
CA PRO A 977 -33.11 15.73 0.39
C PRO A 977 -32.11 14.93 -0.48
N GLY A 978 -30.84 15.01 -0.12
CA GLY A 978 -29.76 14.34 -0.86
C GLY A 978 -29.22 15.13 -2.05
N GLU A 979 -29.91 16.19 -2.50
CA GLU A 979 -29.52 17.00 -3.66
C GLU A 979 -28.85 18.31 -3.24
N VAL A 980 -28.00 18.87 -4.12
CA VAL A 980 -27.32 20.16 -3.90
C VAL A 980 -27.98 21.24 -4.77
N GLY A 981 -28.53 22.28 -4.14
CA GLY A 981 -29.07 23.45 -4.86
C GLY A 981 -30.35 23.19 -5.66
N VAL A 982 -30.93 22.02 -5.52
CA VAL A 982 -32.23 21.65 -6.11
C VAL A 982 -33.31 21.87 -5.07
N TYR A 983 -34.33 22.62 -5.45
CA TYR A 983 -35.51 22.89 -4.63
C TYR A 983 -36.72 22.16 -5.20
N GLN A 984 -37.64 21.80 -4.33
CA GLN A 984 -38.98 21.32 -4.72
C GLN A 984 -40.08 22.15 -4.07
N VAL A 985 -41.17 22.34 -4.80
CA VAL A 985 -42.41 22.90 -4.29
C VAL A 985 -43.52 21.90 -4.53
N ASN A 986 -44.11 21.42 -3.42
CA ASN A 986 -45.26 20.54 -3.47
C ASN A 986 -46.51 21.39 -3.28
N ALA A 987 -47.41 21.36 -4.24
CA ALA A 987 -48.62 22.19 -4.22
C ALA A 987 -49.85 21.35 -4.61
N SER A 988 -51.00 21.63 -3.94
CA SER A 988 -52.27 21.03 -4.34
C SER A 988 -53.03 21.95 -5.26
N VAL A 989 -53.59 21.39 -6.32
CA VAL A 989 -54.30 22.11 -7.38
C VAL A 989 -55.76 22.27 -7.00
N PRO A 990 -56.29 23.50 -6.78
CA PRO A 990 -57.68 23.67 -6.39
C PRO A 990 -58.64 23.42 -7.56
N SER A 991 -59.92 23.20 -7.21
CA SER A 991 -61.00 23.20 -8.20
C SER A 991 -61.21 24.63 -8.75
N GLY A 992 -61.19 24.84 -10.05
CA GLY A 992 -61.40 26.15 -10.64
C GLY A 992 -60.17 26.68 -11.40
N VAL A 993 -59.12 25.92 -11.51
CA VAL A 993 -58.04 26.21 -12.44
C VAL A 993 -58.56 26.13 -13.89
N PRO A 994 -58.12 27.03 -14.78
CA PRO A 994 -58.55 27.01 -16.16
C PRO A 994 -57.98 25.78 -16.88
N GLU A 995 -58.76 25.22 -17.80
CA GLU A 995 -58.35 24.08 -18.64
C GLU A 995 -57.67 24.61 -19.93
N GLY A 996 -56.76 23.81 -20.45
CA GLY A 996 -56.10 24.16 -21.71
C GLY A 996 -54.81 23.42 -21.94
N MET A 997 -54.23 23.59 -23.12
CA MET A 997 -52.97 23.01 -23.53
C MET A 997 -51.76 23.80 -22.99
N ASP A 998 -51.92 25.14 -22.85
CA ASP A 998 -50.85 26.07 -22.54
C ASP A 998 -51.20 26.94 -21.31
N ILE A 999 -51.57 26.32 -20.20
CA ILE A 999 -51.89 27.02 -18.98
C ILE A 999 -50.59 27.43 -18.27
N PRO A 1000 -50.39 28.73 -17.95
CA PRO A 1000 -49.16 29.16 -17.28
C PRO A 1000 -49.13 28.69 -15.83
N LEU A 1001 -48.12 27.89 -15.50
CA LEU A 1001 -47.70 27.59 -14.15
C LEU A 1001 -46.63 28.61 -13.77
N VAL A 1002 -46.92 29.42 -12.79
CA VAL A 1002 -46.03 30.52 -12.35
C VAL A 1002 -45.57 30.26 -10.92
N VAL A 1003 -44.25 30.30 -10.69
CA VAL A 1003 -43.68 30.36 -9.36
C VAL A 1003 -43.06 31.73 -9.15
N ALA A 1004 -43.58 32.48 -8.21
CA ALA A 1004 -43.15 33.84 -7.87
C ALA A 1004 -42.60 33.89 -6.44
N GLN A 1005 -41.52 34.63 -6.21
CA GLN A 1005 -40.89 34.75 -4.91
C GLN A 1005 -40.06 36.03 -4.85
N ALA A 1006 -40.22 36.87 -3.81
CA ALA A 1006 -39.43 38.10 -3.58
C ALA A 1006 -39.38 39.06 -4.79
N GLY A 1007 -40.45 39.17 -5.56
CA GLY A 1007 -40.53 40.03 -6.74
C GLY A 1007 -39.92 39.47 -8.03
N SER A 1008 -39.40 38.25 -8.00
CA SER A 1008 -38.95 37.49 -9.18
C SER A 1008 -39.93 36.35 -9.49
N SER A 1009 -40.09 35.98 -10.75
CA SER A 1009 -40.99 34.89 -11.12
C SER A 1009 -40.49 34.14 -12.34
N THR A 1010 -40.84 32.86 -12.43
CA THR A 1010 -40.69 32.00 -13.60
C THR A 1010 -42.07 31.48 -14.03
N ALA A 1011 -42.28 31.33 -15.32
CA ALA A 1011 -43.53 30.84 -15.88
C ALA A 1011 -43.26 29.81 -16.97
N LEU A 1012 -43.94 28.67 -16.90
CA LEU A 1012 -43.91 27.61 -17.91
C LEU A 1012 -45.33 27.15 -18.23
N SER A 1013 -45.58 26.81 -19.48
CA SER A 1013 -46.88 26.28 -19.90
C SER A 1013 -46.98 24.81 -19.57
N VAL A 1014 -48.15 24.42 -19.02
CA VAL A 1014 -48.51 23.03 -18.74
C VAL A 1014 -49.94 22.75 -19.25
N ARG A 1015 -50.24 21.49 -19.53
CA ARG A 1015 -51.59 21.08 -19.86
C ARG A 1015 -52.44 20.83 -18.62
N VAL A 1016 -53.64 21.33 -18.59
CA VAL A 1016 -54.63 21.13 -17.52
C VAL A 1016 -55.91 20.60 -18.14
N VAL A 1017 -56.49 19.58 -17.58
CA VAL A 1017 -57.80 18.97 -17.92
C VAL A 1017 -58.58 18.69 -16.69
N LYS A 1018 -59.97 18.59 -16.82
CA LYS A 1018 -60.83 18.19 -15.68
C LYS A 1018 -60.59 16.77 -15.24
#